data_75e87f9d6077fd5af7c1ad7464a19e77
#
_entry.id   75e87f9d6077fd5af7c1ad7464a19e77
#
_cell.length_a   1.000
_cell.length_b   1.000
_cell.length_c   1.000
_cell.angle_alpha   90.00
_cell.angle_beta   90.00
_cell.angle_gamma   90.00
#
_symmetry.space_group_name_H-M   'P 1'
#
loop_
_entity.id
_entity.type
_entity.pdbx_description
1 polymer ?
#
loop_
_entity_poly.entity_id
_entity_poly.type
_entity_poly.pdbx_seq_one_letter_code
_entity_poly.pdbx_strand_id
1 'polypeptide(L)'
;MEGPPSTRSFRPWVWEKPGSVMNFENFESISEEPGSATTTRPPTSRTRGFTTSSGRQTVRWPFHSFSNSRSSIPNYPRRPSNSRSIPHSSGSFPRRAAGSISRSVSSVLGSDIIPDYVVNFMRGETPETLARRHRIPDSPEPGQFQRPQESQLDFIHSASSTPDNSRPGTPRAEREKMLMEERPQPTRSLMTGWRAGVAANMFLTFLILVASVACLALASAQGHMSTWESLLMEGSSTTVEGIARGILAAVNVFAIILIAGANYVVQILNSPTRAEVDNAHSAFKWLDIGIPSLRNMSLISSTRATLSGIMMAFALLSQVIYNSIIITTEHAEKSKSSLNVNGPLLAAITLINVVLVLTYAIAVALALTRQVFSPLVTLGDALSSFLADPDVSTEDSCLITKEEIKKGLWGDREGKYWYAKTSRWFNVPSFNRWAIWFMTWIMPVGLAAAALALGAVKEPKEAFTGFGKAAVVYELPTGTSRSGLAVVAALPQLLLGLLYLSSNALLTLLYLSHELSQFTSDLLPLRVSSGQPLGSQTTSLYLTLPRPVSWILFFLVTAMAFLLSQGILLVSVDGSKGTTTGIGFSPLPLLILLALLVLLGLGIAGLALRQVDPRGSVEGGEPAGNPLALVGGTCSAVLSGRCHRVPREGGVETLEVRWGVVREGVGMNAGHATFSGRPVGDIMVGRAYS
;
A
#
# COMPACT_ATOMS: atom_id res chain seq x y z
N MET A 1 32.34 26.48 -68.00
CA MET A 1 33.10 25.23 -67.97
C MET A 1 33.55 25.01 -66.55
N GLU A 2 32.81 24.24 -65.82
CA GLU A 2 33.22 23.57 -64.59
C GLU A 2 31.98 22.81 -64.08
N GLY A 3 32.09 21.47 -64.02
CA GLY A 3 30.99 20.59 -63.69
C GLY A 3 30.75 20.48 -62.17
N PRO A 4 29.60 19.92 -61.73
CA PRO A 4 29.21 19.86 -60.31
C PRO A 4 29.88 18.69 -59.57
N PRO A 5 30.11 18.82 -58.24
CA PRO A 5 30.73 17.75 -57.47
C PRO A 5 29.72 16.67 -57.01
N SER A 6 30.21 15.46 -56.93
CA SER A 6 29.58 14.20 -56.64
C SER A 6 28.95 14.10 -55.28
N THR A 7 27.75 13.52 -55.22
CA THR A 7 27.02 13.06 -54.05
C THR A 7 27.74 11.89 -53.37
N ARG A 8 28.09 12.06 -52.06
CA ARG A 8 28.48 10.95 -51.18
C ARG A 8 27.24 10.33 -50.54
N SER A 9 27.04 9.07 -50.84
CA SER A 9 26.02 8.21 -50.21
C SER A 9 26.37 7.92 -48.76
N PHE A 10 25.44 8.21 -47.86
CA PHE A 10 25.49 7.76 -46.47
C PHE A 10 25.07 6.29 -46.42
N ARG A 11 25.95 5.43 -45.86
CA ARG A 11 25.60 4.05 -45.47
C ARG A 11 25.07 4.07 -44.02
N PRO A 12 23.96 3.35 -43.73
CA PRO A 12 23.48 3.22 -42.33
C PRO A 12 24.33 2.19 -41.58
N TRP A 13 24.59 2.51 -40.29
CA TRP A 13 25.27 1.64 -39.36
C TRP A 13 24.41 0.43 -39.02
N VAL A 14 24.93 -0.75 -39.24
CA VAL A 14 24.36 -2.03 -38.83
C VAL A 14 24.95 -2.38 -37.47
N TRP A 15 24.07 -2.54 -36.45
CA TRP A 15 24.44 -3.08 -35.15
C TRP A 15 24.33 -4.61 -35.22
N GLU A 16 25.45 -5.31 -35.09
CA GLU A 16 25.48 -6.75 -34.85
C GLU A 16 25.04 -7.07 -33.41
N LYS A 17 24.11 -8.02 -33.30
CA LYS A 17 23.62 -8.58 -32.05
C LYS A 17 24.56 -9.66 -31.53
N PRO A 18 24.84 -9.74 -30.21
CA PRO A 18 25.17 -11.01 -29.56
C PRO A 18 23.86 -11.69 -29.14
N GLY A 19 23.70 -12.94 -29.57
CA GLY A 19 22.51 -13.73 -29.30
C GLY A 19 22.43 -14.27 -27.88
N SER A 20 21.23 -14.24 -27.33
CA SER A 20 20.64 -15.32 -26.56
C SER A 20 19.13 -15.19 -26.63
N VAL A 21 18.55 -16.08 -27.40
CA VAL A 21 17.12 -16.22 -27.65
C VAL A 21 16.51 -16.97 -26.44
N MET A 22 15.59 -16.35 -25.71
CA MET A 22 14.57 -17.07 -24.97
C MET A 22 13.34 -17.17 -25.86
N ASN A 23 13.02 -18.39 -26.27
CA ASN A 23 11.83 -18.75 -27.01
C ASN A 23 10.58 -18.55 -26.16
N PHE A 24 9.72 -17.66 -26.63
CA PHE A 24 8.29 -17.63 -26.31
C PHE A 24 7.54 -18.12 -27.56
N GLU A 25 7.37 -19.42 -27.67
CA GLU A 25 6.36 -20.03 -28.54
C GLU A 25 5.75 -21.20 -27.77
N ASN A 26 4.46 -21.07 -27.46
CA ASN A 26 3.42 -22.07 -27.58
C ASN A 26 2.18 -21.62 -26.78
N PHE A 27 1.34 -20.88 -27.47
CA PHE A 27 -0.10 -20.85 -27.22
C PHE A 27 -0.76 -21.14 -28.56
N GLU A 28 -0.91 -22.40 -28.85
CA GLU A 28 -1.86 -22.83 -29.88
C GLU A 28 -3.23 -23.08 -29.25
N SER A 29 -4.20 -22.43 -29.84
CA SER A 29 -5.62 -22.57 -29.67
C SER A 29 -6.10 -23.98 -30.04
N ILE A 30 -6.79 -24.65 -29.11
CA ILE A 30 -7.59 -25.84 -29.45
C ILE A 30 -9.02 -25.39 -29.69
N SER A 31 -9.45 -25.50 -30.92
CA SER A 31 -10.83 -25.43 -31.38
C SER A 31 -11.51 -26.76 -31.14
N GLU A 32 -12.70 -26.75 -30.53
CA GLU A 32 -13.61 -27.88 -30.37
C GLU A 32 -14.31 -28.18 -31.69
N GLU A 33 -14.42 -29.48 -32.02
CA GLU A 33 -15.56 -30.04 -32.75
C GLU A 33 -15.93 -31.43 -32.23
N PRO A 34 -17.21 -31.81 -32.28
CA PRO A 34 -17.74 -32.96 -31.54
C PRO A 34 -18.00 -34.20 -32.40
N GLY A 35 -17.86 -35.38 -31.84
CA GLY A 35 -18.25 -36.60 -32.56
C GLY A 35 -18.18 -37.91 -31.78
N SER A 36 -19.33 -38.32 -31.27
CA SER A 36 -19.91 -39.64 -31.09
C SER A 36 -19.21 -40.80 -30.31
N ALA A 37 -20.03 -41.31 -29.45
CA ALA A 37 -19.95 -42.48 -28.60
C ALA A 37 -19.40 -43.78 -29.22
N THR A 38 -18.71 -44.58 -28.36
CA THR A 38 -19.12 -45.99 -28.07
C THR A 38 -18.34 -46.57 -26.89
N THR A 39 -19.11 -47.18 -26.03
CA THR A 39 -18.82 -48.07 -24.88
C THR A 39 -17.78 -49.17 -25.19
N THR A 40 -16.90 -49.46 -24.19
CA THR A 40 -16.78 -50.81 -23.58
C THR A 40 -15.74 -50.82 -22.46
N ARG A 41 -16.08 -51.50 -21.38
CA ARG A 41 -15.34 -51.73 -20.13
C ARG A 41 -14.65 -53.12 -20.18
N PRO A 42 -13.86 -53.53 -19.16
CA PRO A 42 -12.44 -53.86 -19.19
C PRO A 42 -12.16 -55.38 -19.18
N PRO A 43 -10.94 -55.84 -19.00
CA PRO A 43 -10.59 -56.45 -17.71
C PRO A 43 -9.10 -56.36 -17.24
N THR A 44 -9.00 -56.57 -15.96
CA THR A 44 -7.89 -56.88 -15.07
C THR A 44 -6.92 -57.97 -15.52
N SER A 45 -5.60 -57.84 -15.16
CA SER A 45 -4.75 -58.83 -14.49
C SER A 45 -3.26 -58.47 -14.65
N ARG A 46 -2.54 -58.23 -13.57
CA ARG A 46 -1.62 -59.12 -12.85
C ARG A 46 -0.38 -59.64 -13.59
N THR A 47 0.78 -59.30 -12.98
CA THR A 47 2.01 -60.06 -12.70
C THR A 47 3.29 -59.78 -13.49
N ARG A 48 4.33 -59.55 -12.61
CA ARG A 48 5.75 -59.94 -12.67
C ARG A 48 6.57 -59.49 -13.88
N GLY A 49 7.62 -58.68 -13.73
CA GLY A 49 8.88 -59.02 -13.06
C GLY A 49 9.96 -59.23 -14.10
N PHE A 50 11.05 -58.56 -14.08
CA PHE A 50 12.42 -58.97 -14.30
C PHE A 50 13.34 -57.82 -14.74
N THR A 51 14.32 -57.62 -13.95
CA THR A 51 15.68 -57.06 -14.04
C THR A 51 16.32 -56.95 -15.41
N THR A 52 17.10 -55.85 -15.62
CA THR A 52 18.58 -55.74 -15.86
C THR A 52 18.90 -54.34 -16.33
N SER A 53 19.68 -53.60 -15.58
CA SER A 53 21.10 -53.29 -15.58
C SER A 53 21.57 -52.40 -16.72
N SER A 54 22.22 -51.36 -16.25
CA SER A 54 23.46 -50.73 -16.71
C SER A 54 23.38 -49.33 -17.36
N GLY A 55 24.22 -48.44 -16.80
CA GLY A 55 24.70 -47.27 -17.51
C GLY A 55 24.80 -45.98 -16.66
N ARG A 56 25.50 -46.01 -15.53
CA ARG A 56 25.96 -44.79 -14.84
C ARG A 56 27.15 -44.17 -15.56
N GLN A 57 27.07 -42.90 -15.90
CA GLN A 57 28.27 -42.07 -15.96
C GLN A 57 28.06 -40.85 -15.04
N THR A 58 28.80 -40.89 -13.94
CA THR A 58 28.96 -39.82 -12.97
C THR A 58 30.16 -38.98 -13.34
N VAL A 59 29.95 -37.69 -13.58
CA VAL A 59 31.04 -36.71 -13.66
C VAL A 59 31.28 -36.18 -12.25
N ARG A 60 32.49 -36.46 -11.74
CA ARG A 60 32.99 -36.06 -10.42
C ARG A 60 33.86 -34.81 -10.58
N TRP A 61 33.58 -33.76 -9.80
CA TRP A 61 34.49 -32.63 -9.59
C TRP A 61 35.20 -32.80 -8.24
N PRO A 62 36.50 -32.46 -8.12
CA PRO A 62 37.27 -32.79 -6.93
C PRO A 62 37.14 -31.73 -5.83
N PHE A 63 36.86 -32.21 -4.62
CA PHE A 63 37.05 -31.47 -3.37
C PHE A 63 38.48 -31.65 -2.88
N HIS A 64 39.15 -30.53 -2.62
CA HIS A 64 40.39 -30.55 -1.82
C HIS A 64 40.04 -30.57 -0.33
N SER A 65 40.42 -31.66 0.32
CA SER A 65 40.46 -31.83 1.76
C SER A 65 41.69 -31.12 2.34
N PHE A 66 41.49 -30.29 3.36
CA PHE A 66 42.58 -29.91 4.27
C PHE A 66 42.36 -30.58 5.62
N SER A 67 43.40 -31.26 6.01
CA SER A 67 43.53 -32.10 7.20
C SER A 67 43.70 -31.30 8.49
N ASN A 68 43.17 -31.90 9.56
CA ASN A 68 43.39 -31.60 10.96
C ASN A 68 44.84 -31.39 11.34
N SER A 69 45.13 -30.34 12.09
CA SER A 69 46.20 -30.37 13.08
C SER A 69 45.72 -29.79 14.42
N ARG A 70 45.78 -30.69 15.43
CA ARG A 70 45.62 -30.37 16.84
C ARG A 70 46.78 -29.48 17.31
N SER A 71 46.51 -28.43 18.09
CA SER A 71 47.44 -27.92 19.09
C SER A 71 46.72 -27.27 20.25
N SER A 72 46.77 -27.94 21.37
CA SER A 72 47.12 -27.54 22.74
C SER A 72 46.60 -26.24 23.33
N ILE A 73 45.83 -26.43 24.39
CA ILE A 73 45.33 -25.49 25.39
C ILE A 73 46.49 -24.96 26.26
N PRO A 74 46.56 -23.68 26.58
CA PRO A 74 47.29 -23.20 27.75
C PRO A 74 46.38 -22.82 28.90
N ASN A 75 46.77 -23.28 30.08
CA ASN A 75 46.19 -23.08 31.40
C ASN A 75 46.09 -21.61 31.85
N TYR A 76 45.00 -21.28 32.52
CA TYR A 76 44.84 -20.10 33.37
C TYR A 76 45.36 -20.37 34.77
N PRO A 77 46.07 -19.44 35.44
CA PRO A 77 46.27 -19.47 36.87
C PRO A 77 45.22 -18.70 37.68
N ARG A 78 44.94 -19.29 38.83
CA ARG A 78 43.96 -18.85 39.84
C ARG A 78 44.34 -17.56 40.57
N ARG A 79 43.33 -16.81 41.00
CA ARG A 79 43.31 -15.69 41.94
C ARG A 79 44.04 -15.96 43.26
N PRO A 80 44.39 -14.90 43.97
CA PRO A 80 44.07 -14.84 45.40
C PRO A 80 43.19 -13.66 45.80
N SER A 81 42.30 -13.98 46.72
CA SER A 81 41.47 -13.08 47.50
C SER A 81 42.28 -12.24 48.50
N ASN A 82 41.97 -10.96 48.63
CA ASN A 82 42.17 -10.28 49.91
C ASN A 82 41.19 -9.13 50.12
N SER A 83 40.46 -9.29 51.19
CA SER A 83 39.60 -8.33 51.88
C SER A 83 40.40 -7.19 52.51
N ARG A 84 39.92 -5.93 52.40
CA ARG A 84 40.03 -4.95 53.50
C ARG A 84 39.11 -3.72 53.27
N SER A 85 38.36 -3.51 54.25
CA SER A 85 37.62 -2.42 54.85
C SER A 85 37.81 -0.97 54.39
N ILE A 86 36.65 -0.29 54.42
CA ILE A 86 36.28 1.12 54.28
C ILE A 86 37.10 2.07 55.20
N PRO A 87 37.33 3.35 54.82
CA PRO A 87 36.49 4.37 55.39
C PRO A 87 36.04 5.52 54.46
N HIS A 88 34.94 6.17 54.87
CA HIS A 88 34.34 7.37 54.32
C HIS A 88 35.28 8.57 54.24
N SER A 89 35.18 9.37 53.16
CA SER A 89 35.16 10.84 53.28
C SER A 89 34.58 11.48 52.04
N SER A 90 33.74 12.46 52.30
CA SER A 90 33.07 13.39 51.42
C SER A 90 34.02 14.27 50.58
N GLY A 91 33.67 14.52 49.34
CA GLY A 91 34.34 15.51 48.51
C GLY A 91 33.74 15.59 47.10
N SER A 92 32.82 16.54 46.94
CA SER A 92 32.24 16.94 45.66
C SER A 92 33.26 17.65 44.78
N PHE A 93 33.40 17.23 43.50
CA PHE A 93 33.72 18.08 42.37
C PHE A 93 33.32 17.38 41.06
N PRO A 94 32.78 18.08 40.06
CA PRO A 94 32.17 17.48 38.86
C PRO A 94 33.23 17.14 37.82
N ARG A 95 33.27 15.87 37.43
CA ARG A 95 34.02 15.46 36.23
C ARG A 95 33.07 15.53 35.02
N ARG A 96 33.29 16.55 34.21
CA ARG A 96 32.67 16.72 32.88
C ARG A 96 32.95 15.52 31.99
N ALA A 97 31.90 15.03 31.41
CA ALA A 97 31.82 13.96 30.45
C ALA A 97 32.62 14.25 29.16
N ALA A 98 33.52 13.35 28.82
CA ALA A 98 34.14 13.25 27.50
C ALA A 98 33.70 11.99 26.74
N GLY A 99 32.56 11.42 27.10
CA GLY A 99 32.03 10.18 26.48
C GLY A 99 30.71 10.30 25.72
N SER A 100 30.12 11.52 25.63
CA SER A 100 28.77 11.67 25.09
C SER A 100 28.68 12.18 23.65
N ILE A 101 29.81 12.58 23.02
CA ILE A 101 29.76 13.17 21.67
C ILE A 101 29.65 12.12 20.57
N SER A 102 30.20 10.92 20.74
CA SER A 102 30.08 9.88 19.73
C SER A 102 28.72 9.16 19.76
N ARG A 103 28.01 9.14 20.91
CA ARG A 103 26.64 8.58 20.99
C ARG A 103 25.58 9.54 20.47
N SER A 104 25.75 10.86 20.57
CA SER A 104 24.78 11.81 20.06
C SER A 104 24.83 11.97 18.54
N VAL A 105 25.97 11.76 17.89
CA VAL A 105 26.07 11.86 16.41
C VAL A 105 25.48 10.61 15.73
N SER A 106 25.64 9.42 16.31
CA SER A 106 24.99 8.21 15.76
C SER A 106 23.48 8.18 16.04
N SER A 107 23.01 8.81 17.13
CA SER A 107 21.57 8.94 17.40
C SER A 107 20.93 10.03 16.53
N VAL A 108 21.62 11.10 16.20
CA VAL A 108 21.10 12.18 15.34
C VAL A 108 21.06 11.77 13.85
N LEU A 109 21.95 10.90 13.41
CA LEU A 109 21.91 10.32 12.05
C LEU A 109 21.11 9.01 11.96
N GLY A 110 20.73 8.42 13.08
CA GLY A 110 20.02 7.15 13.16
C GLY A 110 18.56 7.23 13.61
N SER A 111 18.16 8.31 14.28
CA SER A 111 16.79 8.51 14.76
C SER A 111 16.08 9.56 13.91
N ASP A 112 15.09 9.09 13.20
CA ASP A 112 13.89 9.83 12.91
C ASP A 112 14.07 11.25 12.33
N ILE A 113 14.38 11.30 11.05
CA ILE A 113 14.21 12.53 10.24
C ILE A 113 12.79 13.08 10.45
N ILE A 114 11.83 12.20 10.72
CA ILE A 114 10.45 12.56 11.08
C ILE A 114 10.18 12.03 12.51
N PRO A 115 10.03 12.90 13.51
CA PRO A 115 9.75 12.52 14.90
C PRO A 115 8.42 11.77 15.07
N ASP A 116 8.31 10.92 16.11
CA ASP A 116 7.10 10.13 16.39
C ASP A 116 5.85 10.98 16.54
N TYR A 117 5.94 12.15 17.18
CA TYR A 117 4.80 13.04 17.36
C TYR A 117 4.22 13.52 16.01
N VAL A 118 5.07 13.73 14.99
CA VAL A 118 4.63 14.10 13.63
C VAL A 118 3.91 12.93 12.98
N VAL A 119 4.44 11.71 13.12
CA VAL A 119 3.80 10.51 12.57
C VAL A 119 2.46 10.25 13.27
N ASN A 120 2.39 10.41 14.58
CA ASN A 120 1.16 10.23 15.35
C ASN A 120 0.12 11.32 15.03
N PHE A 121 0.55 12.59 14.88
CA PHE A 121 -0.29 13.66 14.38
C PHE A 121 -0.82 13.35 12.97
N MET A 122 0.03 12.87 12.07
CA MET A 122 -0.34 12.46 10.72
C MET A 122 -1.32 11.27 10.71
N ARG A 123 -1.39 10.48 11.78
CA ARG A 123 -2.43 9.45 12.01
C ARG A 123 -3.74 10.03 12.53
N GLY A 124 -3.78 11.31 12.90
CA GLY A 124 -4.94 11.95 13.51
C GLY A 124 -5.09 11.65 15.02
N GLU A 125 -4.00 11.25 15.66
CA GLU A 125 -3.95 11.06 17.11
C GLU A 125 -3.76 12.41 17.81
N THR A 126 -4.62 12.71 18.77
CA THR A 126 -4.50 13.93 19.59
C THR A 126 -3.60 13.69 20.81
N PRO A 127 -3.00 14.74 21.40
CA PRO A 127 -2.25 14.60 22.66
C PRO A 127 -3.06 13.92 23.78
N GLU A 128 -4.38 14.09 23.78
CA GLU A 128 -5.28 13.47 24.78
C GLU A 128 -5.44 11.96 24.54
N THR A 129 -5.51 11.53 23.28
CA THR A 129 -5.57 10.09 22.94
C THR A 129 -4.25 9.41 23.25
N LEU A 130 -3.12 10.10 23.02
CA LEU A 130 -1.78 9.64 23.40
C LEU A 130 -1.62 9.58 24.94
N ALA A 131 -2.10 10.59 25.66
CA ALA A 131 -2.04 10.60 27.12
C ALA A 131 -2.92 9.51 27.76
N ARG A 132 -4.06 9.16 27.18
CA ARG A 132 -4.88 8.01 27.60
C ARG A 132 -4.16 6.68 27.34
N ARG A 133 -3.42 6.58 26.23
CA ARG A 133 -2.64 5.40 25.85
C ARG A 133 -1.47 5.14 26.80
N HIS A 134 -0.83 6.19 27.33
CA HIS A 134 0.31 6.09 28.25
C HIS A 134 -0.09 6.00 29.73
N ARG A 135 -1.37 6.07 30.09
CA ARG A 135 -1.82 5.69 31.43
C ARG A 135 -1.81 4.16 31.52
N ILE A 136 -0.65 3.61 31.79
CA ILE A 136 -0.53 2.29 32.42
C ILE A 136 -1.30 2.42 33.73
N PRO A 137 -2.25 1.54 34.09
CA PRO A 137 -2.78 1.47 35.43
C PRO A 137 -1.58 1.30 36.35
N ASP A 138 -1.39 2.21 37.28
CA ASP A 138 -0.34 2.10 38.29
C ASP A 138 -0.39 0.69 38.83
N SER A 139 0.72 -0.02 38.73
CA SER A 139 0.88 -1.32 39.38
C SER A 139 0.53 -1.12 40.84
N PRO A 140 -0.34 -1.91 41.47
CA PRO A 140 -0.60 -1.80 42.86
C PRO A 140 0.73 -1.95 43.59
N GLU A 141 1.06 -0.97 44.43
CA GLU A 141 2.26 -1.01 45.29
C GLU A 141 2.39 -2.38 45.97
N PRO A 142 3.58 -2.97 46.05
CA PRO A 142 3.80 -4.23 46.75
C PRO A 142 3.74 -4.02 48.25
N GLY A 143 2.54 -3.99 48.82
CA GLY A 143 2.41 -3.69 50.23
C GLY A 143 1.07 -3.89 50.90
N GLN A 144 0.05 -4.47 50.30
CA GLN A 144 -1.16 -4.83 51.04
C GLN A 144 -1.83 -6.09 50.48
N PHE A 145 -1.17 -7.23 50.65
CA PHE A 145 -1.89 -8.51 50.72
C PHE A 145 -2.53 -8.60 52.11
N GLN A 146 -3.75 -8.13 52.26
CA GLN A 146 -4.62 -8.55 53.35
C GLN A 146 -4.95 -10.03 53.09
N ARG A 147 -4.47 -10.90 54.02
CA ARG A 147 -4.89 -12.30 54.11
C ARG A 147 -6.42 -12.34 54.18
N PRO A 148 -7.10 -13.16 53.41
CA PRO A 148 -8.50 -13.47 53.69
C PRO A 148 -8.57 -14.15 55.05
N GLN A 149 -9.44 -13.61 55.91
CA GLN A 149 -9.77 -14.18 57.20
C GLN A 149 -10.25 -15.62 57.05
N GLU A 150 -9.56 -16.53 57.75
CA GLU A 150 -10.02 -17.90 58.03
C GLU A 150 -11.27 -17.85 58.92
N SER A 151 -12.43 -17.82 58.31
CA SER A 151 -13.68 -18.14 58.96
C SER A 151 -14.69 -18.56 57.89
N GLN A 152 -14.71 -19.82 57.59
CA GLN A 152 -15.81 -20.66 57.09
C GLN A 152 -15.30 -21.94 56.38
N LEU A 153 -14.55 -22.74 57.13
CA LEU A 153 -14.18 -24.10 56.76
C LEU A 153 -14.72 -25.09 57.79
N ASP A 154 -16.02 -24.97 58.11
CA ASP A 154 -16.71 -25.98 58.85
C ASP A 154 -18.12 -26.16 58.27
N PHE A 155 -18.27 -26.85 57.17
CA PHE A 155 -19.52 -27.47 56.73
C PHE A 155 -19.34 -28.25 55.42
N ILE A 156 -18.49 -29.26 55.36
CA ILE A 156 -18.62 -30.32 54.38
C ILE A 156 -17.90 -31.59 54.91
N HIS A 157 -18.48 -32.18 55.90
CA HIS A 157 -18.37 -33.62 56.13
C HIS A 157 -19.74 -34.16 56.54
N SER A 158 -20.41 -34.74 55.59
CA SER A 158 -21.45 -35.76 55.70
C SER A 158 -22.51 -35.56 54.64
N ALA A 159 -22.38 -36.29 53.57
CA ALA A 159 -23.49 -36.93 52.86
C ALA A 159 -22.95 -37.82 51.72
N SER A 160 -22.86 -39.07 52.01
CA SER A 160 -22.74 -40.15 51.07
C SER A 160 -24.04 -40.33 50.29
N SER A 161 -23.88 -40.80 49.06
CA SER A 161 -24.83 -41.58 48.24
C SER A 161 -26.09 -40.90 47.72
N THR A 162 -26.12 -40.63 46.44
CA THR A 162 -26.97 -41.27 45.42
C THR A 162 -26.83 -40.54 44.08
N PRO A 163 -26.80 -41.22 42.93
CA PRO A 163 -26.75 -40.55 41.63
C PRO A 163 -28.17 -40.16 41.21
N ASP A 164 -28.48 -38.88 41.22
CA ASP A 164 -29.71 -38.36 40.60
C ASP A 164 -29.43 -37.98 39.13
N ASN A 165 -29.90 -38.86 38.28
CA ASN A 165 -29.83 -38.83 36.85
C ASN A 165 -31.06 -38.07 36.34
N SER A 166 -31.04 -36.73 36.30
CA SER A 166 -32.04 -35.97 35.50
C SER A 166 -31.75 -34.47 35.48
N ARG A 167 -30.77 -34.05 34.66
CA ARG A 167 -30.83 -32.76 33.93
C ARG A 167 -30.22 -32.99 32.56
N PRO A 168 -31.00 -32.84 31.48
CA PRO A 168 -30.43 -32.92 30.13
C PRO A 168 -29.51 -31.69 29.94
N GLY A 169 -28.21 -31.97 29.82
CA GLY A 169 -27.24 -30.99 29.39
C GLY A 169 -27.66 -30.48 28.01
N THR A 170 -27.94 -29.21 27.89
CA THR A 170 -28.13 -28.57 26.58
C THR A 170 -26.97 -28.95 25.66
N PRO A 171 -27.23 -29.53 24.49
CA PRO A 171 -26.17 -29.97 23.58
C PRO A 171 -25.27 -28.76 23.26
N ARG A 172 -23.96 -28.99 23.24
CA ARG A 172 -22.93 -28.01 22.91
C ARG A 172 -23.26 -27.20 21.65
N ALA A 173 -23.97 -27.83 20.69
CA ALA A 173 -24.49 -27.27 19.47
C ALA A 173 -25.58 -26.20 19.69
N GLU A 174 -26.44 -26.34 20.73
CA GLU A 174 -27.46 -25.34 21.06
C GLU A 174 -26.84 -24.13 21.77
N ARG A 175 -25.81 -24.33 22.58
CA ARG A 175 -25.05 -23.24 23.22
C ARG A 175 -24.22 -22.46 22.21
N GLU A 176 -23.64 -23.12 21.22
CA GLU A 176 -22.99 -22.47 20.08
C GLU A 176 -24.01 -21.71 19.20
N LYS A 177 -25.19 -22.28 18.99
CA LYS A 177 -26.29 -21.61 18.28
C LYS A 177 -26.79 -20.37 19.02
N MET A 178 -26.96 -20.41 20.34
CA MET A 178 -27.32 -19.23 21.15
C MET A 178 -26.22 -18.15 21.12
N LEU A 179 -24.95 -18.53 21.18
CA LEU A 179 -23.84 -17.60 21.07
C LEU A 179 -23.68 -17.02 19.65
N MET A 180 -24.14 -17.72 18.62
CA MET A 180 -24.21 -17.19 17.25
C MET A 180 -25.45 -16.31 17.03
N GLU A 181 -26.55 -16.55 17.74
CA GLU A 181 -27.79 -15.79 17.64
C GLU A 181 -27.72 -14.44 18.37
N GLU A 182 -26.84 -14.33 19.37
CA GLU A 182 -26.58 -13.09 20.12
C GLU A 182 -25.58 -12.14 19.40
N ARG A 183 -24.95 -12.54 18.28
CA ARG A 183 -24.18 -11.62 17.46
C ARG A 183 -25.15 -10.65 16.76
N PRO A 184 -25.05 -9.33 17.02
CA PRO A 184 -25.88 -8.37 16.31
C PRO A 184 -25.70 -8.57 14.81
N GLN A 185 -26.80 -8.88 14.11
CA GLN A 185 -26.79 -8.99 12.66
C GLN A 185 -26.23 -7.69 12.09
N PRO A 186 -25.20 -7.73 11.23
CA PRO A 186 -24.61 -6.52 10.67
C PRO A 186 -25.69 -5.74 9.94
N THR A 187 -26.00 -4.54 10.44
CA THR A 187 -26.96 -3.67 9.78
C THR A 187 -26.45 -3.37 8.37
N ARG A 188 -27.32 -3.53 7.35
CA ARG A 188 -27.01 -3.30 5.94
C ARG A 188 -26.89 -1.80 5.60
N SER A 189 -26.51 -0.97 6.56
CA SER A 189 -26.41 0.47 6.35
C SER A 189 -25.25 0.80 5.40
N LEU A 190 -25.57 1.54 4.32
CA LEU A 190 -24.56 2.13 3.43
C LEU A 190 -23.77 3.26 4.09
N MET A 191 -24.28 3.80 5.21
CA MET A 191 -23.71 5.00 5.85
C MET A 191 -22.64 4.69 6.89
N THR A 192 -22.12 3.44 6.95
CA THR A 192 -21.16 3.03 7.96
C THR A 192 -19.94 2.31 7.37
N GLY A 193 -18.77 2.57 7.95
CA GLY A 193 -17.50 1.93 7.60
C GLY A 193 -17.11 2.10 6.13
N TRP A 194 -16.45 1.10 5.55
CA TRP A 194 -16.00 1.12 4.16
C TRP A 194 -17.13 1.31 3.15
N ARG A 195 -18.37 0.87 3.45
CA ARG A 195 -19.53 1.03 2.59
C ARG A 195 -19.90 2.51 2.41
N ALA A 196 -19.81 3.30 3.49
CA ALA A 196 -20.00 4.75 3.42
C ALA A 196 -18.97 5.42 2.51
N GLY A 197 -17.73 4.96 2.53
CA GLY A 197 -16.69 5.44 1.63
C GLY A 197 -16.99 5.14 0.16
N VAL A 198 -17.47 3.92 -0.17
CA VAL A 198 -17.90 3.56 -1.54
C VAL A 198 -19.08 4.41 -1.99
N ALA A 199 -20.09 4.57 -1.13
CA ALA A 199 -21.28 5.38 -1.43
C ALA A 199 -20.92 6.86 -1.63
N ALA A 200 -20.02 7.42 -0.80
CA ALA A 200 -19.55 8.80 -0.93
C ALA A 200 -18.81 9.03 -2.25
N ASN A 201 -17.90 8.11 -2.63
CA ASN A 201 -17.20 8.22 -3.91
C ASN A 201 -18.14 8.07 -5.11
N MET A 202 -19.13 7.18 -5.04
CA MET A 202 -20.18 7.08 -6.05
C MET A 202 -20.95 8.40 -6.18
N PHE A 203 -21.35 9.00 -5.05
CA PHE A 203 -22.07 10.27 -5.04
C PHE A 203 -21.24 11.42 -5.63
N LEU A 204 -19.96 11.54 -5.27
CA LEU A 204 -19.06 12.55 -5.84
C LEU A 204 -18.90 12.37 -7.36
N THR A 205 -18.69 11.12 -7.81
CA THR A 205 -18.60 10.82 -9.25
C THR A 205 -19.90 11.12 -9.98
N PHE A 206 -21.04 10.86 -9.34
CA PHE A 206 -22.36 11.23 -9.88
C PHE A 206 -22.53 12.75 -10.01
N LEU A 207 -22.10 13.55 -9.03
CA LEU A 207 -22.11 15.02 -9.15
C LEU A 207 -21.24 15.51 -10.31
N ILE A 208 -20.05 14.89 -10.50
CA ILE A 208 -19.18 15.21 -11.64
C ILE A 208 -19.85 14.81 -12.96
N LEU A 209 -20.56 13.68 -13.01
CA LEU A 209 -21.35 13.28 -14.18
C LEU A 209 -22.45 14.30 -14.48
N VAL A 210 -23.21 14.74 -13.48
CA VAL A 210 -24.26 15.75 -13.65
C VAL A 210 -23.68 17.05 -14.22
N ALA A 211 -22.54 17.50 -13.70
CA ALA A 211 -21.82 18.67 -14.24
C ALA A 211 -21.39 18.46 -15.70
N SER A 212 -20.85 17.29 -16.03
CA SER A 212 -20.43 16.95 -17.41
C SER A 212 -21.62 16.90 -18.37
N VAL A 213 -22.76 16.32 -17.95
CA VAL A 213 -23.98 16.28 -18.74
C VAL A 213 -24.55 17.70 -18.95
N ALA A 214 -24.52 18.54 -17.91
CA ALA A 214 -24.96 19.94 -18.04
C ALA A 214 -24.11 20.72 -19.03
N CYS A 215 -22.78 20.58 -18.95
CA CYS A 215 -21.85 21.20 -19.93
C CYS A 215 -22.11 20.68 -21.35
N LEU A 216 -22.34 19.36 -21.51
CA LEU A 216 -22.64 18.75 -22.80
C LEU A 216 -23.98 19.23 -23.38
N ALA A 217 -25.02 19.36 -22.55
CA ALA A 217 -26.33 19.87 -22.96
C ALA A 217 -26.23 21.34 -23.39
N LEU A 218 -25.50 22.18 -22.64
CA LEU A 218 -25.27 23.59 -23.00
C LEU A 218 -24.50 23.72 -24.32
N ALA A 219 -23.44 22.94 -24.52
CA ALA A 219 -22.68 22.92 -25.78
C ALA A 219 -23.54 22.44 -26.95
N SER A 220 -24.40 21.44 -26.74
CA SER A 220 -25.34 20.93 -27.75
C SER A 220 -26.42 21.97 -28.14
N ALA A 221 -27.01 22.67 -27.13
CA ALA A 221 -28.03 23.69 -27.37
C ALA A 221 -27.51 24.90 -28.16
N GLN A 222 -26.23 25.18 -28.06
CA GLN A 222 -25.55 26.24 -28.83
C GLN A 222 -25.12 25.80 -30.24
N GLY A 223 -25.44 24.57 -30.66
CA GLY A 223 -25.10 24.02 -31.99
C GLY A 223 -23.63 23.59 -32.14
N HIS A 224 -22.91 23.51 -31.05
CA HIS A 224 -21.46 23.30 -31.05
C HIS A 224 -20.98 21.84 -31.12
N MET A 225 -21.91 20.88 -31.23
CA MET A 225 -21.57 19.44 -31.26
C MET A 225 -21.11 18.91 -32.62
N SER A 226 -21.43 19.63 -33.71
CA SER A 226 -21.14 19.19 -35.06
C SER A 226 -19.68 19.49 -35.49
N THR A 227 -18.99 20.35 -34.77
CA THR A 227 -17.60 20.73 -35.03
C THR A 227 -16.68 20.24 -33.92
N TRP A 228 -15.47 19.83 -34.29
CA TRP A 228 -14.46 19.41 -33.32
C TRP A 228 -14.11 20.50 -32.31
N GLU A 229 -14.27 21.77 -32.71
CA GLU A 229 -13.99 22.94 -31.89
C GLU A 229 -15.16 23.92 -32.00
N SER A 230 -15.66 24.35 -30.87
CA SER A 230 -16.72 25.33 -30.79
C SER A 230 -16.32 26.48 -29.90
N LEU A 231 -16.61 27.69 -30.36
CA LEU A 231 -16.32 28.93 -29.64
C LEU A 231 -17.23 29.03 -28.41
N LEU A 232 -16.63 29.01 -27.20
CA LEU A 232 -17.36 29.24 -25.94
C LEU A 232 -17.47 30.74 -25.66
N MET A 233 -16.35 31.46 -25.81
CA MET A 233 -16.30 32.92 -25.60
C MET A 233 -15.13 33.57 -26.35
N GLU A 234 -15.30 34.82 -26.72
CA GLU A 234 -14.24 35.72 -27.25
C GLU A 234 -14.16 36.97 -26.37
N GLY A 235 -12.94 37.43 -26.10
CA GLY A 235 -12.77 38.58 -25.26
C GLY A 235 -11.29 39.06 -25.19
N SER A 236 -11.00 39.91 -24.22
CA SER A 236 -9.61 40.31 -23.99
C SER A 236 -8.77 39.12 -23.57
N SER A 237 -7.52 39.01 -24.04
CA SER A 237 -6.63 37.88 -23.73
C SER A 237 -6.52 37.64 -22.23
N THR A 238 -6.44 38.69 -21.41
CA THR A 238 -6.32 38.54 -19.95
C THR A 238 -7.57 37.91 -19.30
N THR A 239 -8.77 38.27 -19.78
CA THR A 239 -10.03 37.70 -19.27
C THR A 239 -10.20 36.27 -19.69
N VAL A 240 -9.97 35.93 -20.96
CA VAL A 240 -10.08 34.59 -21.52
C VAL A 240 -9.09 33.64 -20.86
N GLU A 241 -7.81 34.05 -20.74
CA GLU A 241 -6.79 33.26 -20.03
C GLU A 241 -7.14 33.05 -18.55
N GLY A 242 -7.69 34.07 -17.87
CA GLY A 242 -8.12 33.95 -16.47
C GLY A 242 -9.21 32.89 -16.29
N ILE A 243 -10.25 32.92 -17.17
CA ILE A 243 -11.34 31.94 -17.16
C ILE A 243 -10.82 30.55 -17.53
N ALA A 244 -10.00 30.42 -18.56
CA ALA A 244 -9.38 29.15 -18.96
C ALA A 244 -8.59 28.52 -17.81
N ARG A 245 -7.79 29.30 -17.08
CA ARG A 245 -7.05 28.84 -15.89
C ARG A 245 -8.00 28.38 -14.78
N GLY A 246 -9.08 29.10 -14.54
CA GLY A 246 -10.11 28.69 -13.56
C GLY A 246 -10.75 27.35 -13.92
N ILE A 247 -11.12 27.17 -15.19
CA ILE A 247 -11.71 25.91 -15.68
C ILE A 247 -10.67 24.78 -15.60
N LEU A 248 -9.43 25.02 -16.00
CA LEU A 248 -8.36 24.01 -15.89
C LEU A 248 -8.09 23.62 -14.42
N ALA A 249 -8.17 24.56 -13.48
CA ALA A 249 -8.08 24.22 -12.06
C ALA A 249 -9.23 23.30 -11.63
N ALA A 250 -10.46 23.61 -12.01
CA ALA A 250 -11.64 22.80 -11.67
C ALA A 250 -11.56 21.38 -12.28
N VAL A 251 -11.19 21.25 -13.56
CA VAL A 251 -11.11 19.94 -14.21
C VAL A 251 -9.99 19.08 -13.64
N ASN A 252 -8.86 19.67 -13.21
CA ASN A 252 -7.81 18.94 -12.52
C ASN A 252 -8.28 18.43 -11.14
N VAL A 253 -9.07 19.22 -10.39
CA VAL A 253 -9.68 18.76 -9.13
C VAL A 253 -10.62 17.58 -9.40
N PHE A 254 -11.50 17.67 -10.43
CA PHE A 254 -12.40 16.56 -10.78
C PHE A 254 -11.63 15.31 -11.19
N ALA A 255 -10.61 15.44 -12.01
CA ALA A 255 -9.79 14.34 -12.44
C ALA A 255 -9.09 13.63 -11.25
N ILE A 256 -8.55 14.39 -10.29
CA ILE A 256 -7.94 13.79 -9.09
C ILE A 256 -8.99 13.18 -8.13
N ILE A 257 -10.17 13.75 -8.01
CA ILE A 257 -11.29 13.14 -7.27
C ILE A 257 -11.64 11.77 -7.86
N LEU A 258 -11.73 11.66 -9.17
CA LEU A 258 -12.08 10.41 -9.84
C LEU A 258 -11.01 9.32 -9.62
N ILE A 259 -9.71 9.66 -9.74
CA ILE A 259 -8.65 8.68 -9.53
C ILE A 259 -8.50 8.29 -8.05
N ALA A 260 -8.67 9.24 -7.12
CA ALA A 260 -8.61 8.99 -5.69
C ALA A 260 -9.80 8.12 -5.24
N GLY A 261 -11.00 8.41 -5.73
CA GLY A 261 -12.19 7.61 -5.49
C GLY A 261 -12.07 6.20 -6.06
N ALA A 262 -11.61 6.07 -7.31
CA ALA A 262 -11.35 4.77 -7.93
C ALA A 262 -10.32 3.97 -7.13
N ASN A 263 -9.21 4.58 -6.70
CA ASN A 263 -8.20 3.94 -5.88
C ASN A 263 -8.76 3.41 -4.56
N TYR A 264 -9.64 4.20 -3.89
CA TYR A 264 -10.30 3.78 -2.66
C TYR A 264 -11.15 2.53 -2.87
N VAL A 265 -12.02 2.51 -3.90
CA VAL A 265 -12.92 1.38 -4.16
C VAL A 265 -12.16 0.18 -4.70
N VAL A 266 -11.15 0.39 -5.54
CA VAL A 266 -10.26 -0.68 -6.03
C VAL A 266 -9.50 -1.34 -4.87
N GLN A 267 -9.07 -0.59 -3.85
CA GLN A 267 -8.45 -1.18 -2.67
C GLN A 267 -9.42 -2.13 -1.95
N ILE A 268 -10.69 -1.77 -1.82
CA ILE A 268 -11.72 -2.62 -1.20
C ILE A 268 -12.03 -3.85 -2.06
N LEU A 269 -12.24 -3.66 -3.37
CA LEU A 269 -12.55 -4.76 -4.29
C LEU A 269 -11.41 -5.77 -4.40
N ASN A 270 -10.15 -5.32 -4.31
CA ASN A 270 -8.96 -6.17 -4.37
C ASN A 270 -8.55 -6.75 -2.99
N SER A 271 -9.21 -6.33 -1.91
CA SER A 271 -9.01 -6.93 -0.60
C SER A 271 -9.62 -8.33 -0.56
N PRO A 272 -8.87 -9.36 -0.09
CA PRO A 272 -9.40 -10.70 -0.04
C PRO A 272 -10.46 -10.85 1.05
N THR A 273 -11.37 -11.79 0.88
CA THR A 273 -12.22 -12.31 1.96
C THR A 273 -11.48 -13.42 2.71
N ARG A 274 -11.95 -13.75 3.93
CA ARG A 274 -11.37 -14.84 4.70
C ARG A 274 -11.38 -16.16 3.93
N ALA A 275 -12.47 -16.52 3.29
CA ALA A 275 -12.56 -17.73 2.50
C ALA A 275 -11.57 -17.79 1.32
N GLU A 276 -11.29 -16.64 0.67
CA GLU A 276 -10.28 -16.57 -0.38
C GLU A 276 -8.85 -16.71 0.18
N VAL A 277 -8.61 -16.23 1.40
CA VAL A 277 -7.32 -16.43 2.09
C VAL A 277 -7.15 -17.91 2.42
N ASP A 278 -8.16 -18.57 3.01
CA ASP A 278 -8.10 -19.98 3.38
C ASP A 278 -7.91 -20.87 2.14
N ASN A 279 -8.60 -20.57 1.04
CA ASN A 279 -8.39 -21.25 -0.25
C ASN A 279 -6.98 -21.04 -0.81
N ALA A 280 -6.42 -19.86 -0.65
CA ALA A 280 -5.06 -19.59 -1.09
C ALA A 280 -4.04 -20.33 -0.21
N HIS A 281 -4.23 -20.31 1.12
CA HIS A 281 -3.35 -20.99 2.07
C HIS A 281 -3.38 -22.52 1.87
N SER A 282 -4.54 -23.12 1.59
CA SER A 282 -4.64 -24.55 1.26
C SER A 282 -3.85 -24.94 0.00
N ALA A 283 -3.62 -23.98 -0.91
CA ALA A 283 -2.78 -24.12 -2.11
C ALA A 283 -1.35 -23.61 -1.93
N PHE A 284 -0.90 -23.35 -0.71
CA PHE A 284 0.41 -22.76 -0.39
C PHE A 284 0.68 -21.43 -1.11
N LYS A 285 -0.36 -20.62 -1.27
CA LYS A 285 -0.31 -19.27 -1.83
C LYS A 285 -0.74 -18.27 -0.76
N TRP A 286 -0.22 -17.06 -0.83
CA TRP A 286 -0.60 -15.97 0.09
C TRP A 286 -1.21 -14.80 -0.68
N LEU A 287 -1.97 -13.97 0.02
CA LEU A 287 -2.56 -12.71 -0.44
C LEU A 287 -1.97 -11.53 0.32
N ASP A 288 -1.91 -10.38 -0.32
CA ASP A 288 -1.56 -9.13 0.36
C ASP A 288 -2.81 -8.58 1.08
N ILE A 289 -2.65 -8.08 2.30
CA ILE A 289 -3.74 -7.53 3.13
C ILE A 289 -3.45 -6.06 3.46
N GLY A 290 -4.49 -5.24 3.46
CA GLY A 290 -4.43 -3.85 3.90
C GLY A 290 -3.80 -2.86 2.92
N ILE A 291 -3.44 -3.31 1.72
CA ILE A 291 -2.78 -2.51 0.70
C ILE A 291 -3.35 -2.78 -0.70
N PRO A 292 -3.31 -1.80 -1.61
CA PRO A 292 -3.59 -2.06 -3.02
C PRO A 292 -2.60 -3.08 -3.60
N SER A 293 -3.09 -4.17 -4.19
CA SER A 293 -2.23 -5.24 -4.71
C SER A 293 -2.74 -5.80 -6.04
N LEU A 294 -1.90 -5.72 -7.08
CA LEU A 294 -2.15 -6.37 -8.36
C LEU A 294 -2.06 -7.91 -8.26
N ARG A 295 -1.28 -8.41 -7.29
CA ARG A 295 -1.16 -9.84 -7.02
C ARG A 295 -2.51 -10.47 -6.64
N ASN A 296 -3.30 -9.76 -5.84
CA ASN A 296 -4.59 -10.27 -5.38
C ASN A 296 -5.56 -10.47 -6.53
N MET A 297 -5.46 -9.68 -7.62
CA MET A 297 -6.39 -9.77 -8.76
C MET A 297 -6.46 -11.17 -9.40
N SER A 298 -5.38 -11.95 -9.33
CA SER A 298 -5.34 -13.33 -9.85
C SER A 298 -5.88 -14.38 -8.89
N LEU A 299 -6.13 -14.04 -7.62
CA LEU A 299 -6.50 -14.97 -6.54
C LEU A 299 -7.88 -14.67 -5.93
N ILE A 300 -8.48 -13.53 -6.26
CA ILE A 300 -9.82 -13.11 -5.85
C ILE A 300 -10.85 -13.40 -6.94
N SER A 301 -12.13 -13.15 -6.65
CA SER A 301 -13.21 -13.27 -7.63
C SER A 301 -12.93 -12.46 -8.91
N SER A 302 -13.04 -13.09 -10.08
CA SER A 302 -12.80 -12.49 -11.40
C SER A 302 -13.68 -11.26 -11.64
N THR A 303 -14.93 -11.26 -11.19
CA THR A 303 -15.85 -10.10 -11.30
C THR A 303 -15.27 -8.87 -10.58
N ARG A 304 -14.72 -9.03 -9.37
CA ARG A 304 -14.12 -7.92 -8.61
C ARG A 304 -12.82 -7.45 -9.26
N ALA A 305 -12.01 -8.38 -9.74
CA ALA A 305 -10.76 -8.06 -10.43
C ALA A 305 -11.02 -7.27 -11.74
N THR A 306 -11.98 -7.73 -12.56
CA THR A 306 -12.36 -7.04 -13.80
C THR A 306 -12.93 -5.65 -13.52
N LEU A 307 -13.84 -5.53 -12.53
CA LEU A 307 -14.42 -4.25 -12.14
C LEU A 307 -13.35 -3.26 -11.67
N SER A 308 -12.38 -3.73 -10.89
CA SER A 308 -11.22 -2.94 -10.45
C SER A 308 -10.37 -2.46 -11.62
N GLY A 309 -10.11 -3.33 -12.59
CA GLY A 309 -9.36 -2.99 -13.80
C GLY A 309 -10.06 -1.93 -14.65
N ILE A 310 -11.36 -2.07 -14.89
CA ILE A 310 -12.18 -1.10 -15.62
C ILE A 310 -12.16 0.26 -14.91
N MET A 311 -12.47 0.30 -13.61
CA MET A 311 -12.47 1.55 -12.83
C MET A 311 -11.13 2.27 -12.92
N MET A 312 -10.02 1.56 -12.75
CA MET A 312 -8.69 2.17 -12.76
C MET A 312 -8.32 2.68 -14.14
N ALA A 313 -8.62 1.91 -15.21
CA ALA A 313 -8.34 2.32 -16.58
C ALA A 313 -9.10 3.60 -16.97
N PHE A 314 -10.41 3.67 -16.67
CA PHE A 314 -11.22 4.84 -16.99
C PHE A 314 -10.87 6.05 -16.10
N ALA A 315 -10.52 5.85 -14.83
CA ALA A 315 -10.04 6.91 -13.96
C ALA A 315 -8.69 7.50 -14.41
N LEU A 316 -7.78 6.66 -14.94
CA LEU A 316 -6.53 7.14 -15.52
C LEU A 316 -6.77 7.86 -16.85
N LEU A 317 -7.63 7.33 -17.72
CA LEU A 317 -7.97 7.97 -18.99
C LEU A 317 -8.62 9.34 -18.79
N SER A 318 -9.43 9.49 -17.74
CA SER A 318 -10.07 10.77 -17.41
C SER A 318 -9.05 11.90 -17.16
N GLN A 319 -7.83 11.59 -16.65
CA GLN A 319 -6.77 12.59 -16.44
C GLN A 319 -6.37 13.29 -17.73
N VAL A 320 -6.27 12.52 -18.83
CA VAL A 320 -5.89 13.05 -20.13
C VAL A 320 -7.05 13.80 -20.77
N ILE A 321 -8.23 13.17 -20.82
CA ILE A 321 -9.38 13.73 -21.54
C ILE A 321 -9.85 15.05 -20.90
N TYR A 322 -9.91 15.16 -19.56
CA TYR A 322 -10.28 16.40 -18.90
C TYR A 322 -9.36 17.56 -19.27
N ASN A 323 -8.06 17.33 -19.36
CA ASN A 323 -7.09 18.37 -19.72
C ASN A 323 -7.02 18.67 -21.23
N SER A 324 -7.76 17.91 -22.07
CA SER A 324 -7.79 18.11 -23.51
C SER A 324 -9.07 18.79 -24.02
N ILE A 325 -10.05 19.04 -23.14
CA ILE A 325 -11.37 19.56 -23.54
C ILE A 325 -11.29 21.03 -24.01
N ILE A 326 -10.43 21.83 -23.40
CA ILE A 326 -10.35 23.28 -23.58
C ILE A 326 -9.13 23.66 -24.38
N ILE A 327 -9.35 24.50 -25.39
CA ILE A 327 -8.32 25.05 -26.28
C ILE A 327 -8.45 26.57 -26.28
N THR A 328 -7.38 27.28 -25.99
CA THR A 328 -7.30 28.73 -26.14
C THR A 328 -6.63 29.10 -27.47
N THR A 329 -7.24 30.02 -28.23
CA THR A 329 -6.69 30.53 -29.48
C THR A 329 -6.47 32.02 -29.37
N GLU A 330 -5.27 32.50 -29.68
CA GLU A 330 -4.93 33.91 -29.71
C GLU A 330 -5.10 34.48 -31.13
N HIS A 331 -5.69 35.67 -31.24
CA HIS A 331 -5.81 36.40 -32.51
C HIS A 331 -4.70 37.46 -32.63
N ALA A 332 -3.76 37.24 -33.55
CA ALA A 332 -2.55 38.04 -33.67
C ALA A 332 -2.82 39.55 -33.93
N GLU A 333 -3.94 39.88 -34.58
CA GLU A 333 -4.23 41.25 -35.01
C GLU A 333 -5.09 42.06 -34.01
N LYS A 334 -5.71 41.45 -33.00
CA LYS A 334 -6.79 42.10 -32.22
C LYS A 334 -6.55 42.17 -30.71
N SER A 335 -5.44 41.72 -30.16
CA SER A 335 -5.24 41.54 -28.69
C SER A 335 -6.43 40.86 -28.02
N LYS A 336 -7.12 39.99 -28.76
CA LYS A 336 -8.25 39.20 -28.34
C LYS A 336 -7.87 37.71 -28.33
N SER A 337 -8.48 36.96 -27.45
CA SER A 337 -8.36 35.51 -27.44
C SER A 337 -9.73 34.88 -27.47
N SER A 338 -9.82 33.67 -28.00
CA SER A 338 -11.03 32.85 -27.96
C SER A 338 -10.79 31.60 -27.14
N LEU A 339 -11.80 31.21 -26.39
CA LEU A 339 -11.86 29.97 -25.64
C LEU A 339 -12.72 29.00 -26.41
N ASN A 340 -12.15 27.89 -26.83
CA ASN A 340 -12.83 26.87 -27.60
C ASN A 340 -12.99 25.59 -26.76
N VAL A 341 -14.10 24.89 -26.96
CA VAL A 341 -14.40 23.61 -26.33
C VAL A 341 -14.44 22.53 -27.40
N ASN A 342 -13.77 21.39 -27.11
CA ASN A 342 -13.83 20.23 -27.96
C ASN A 342 -15.06 19.37 -27.63
N GLY A 343 -16.10 19.44 -28.48
CA GLY A 343 -17.37 18.73 -28.27
C GLY A 343 -17.22 17.19 -28.17
N PRO A 344 -16.55 16.52 -29.10
CA PRO A 344 -16.31 15.07 -29.01
C PRO A 344 -15.56 14.63 -27.75
N LEU A 345 -14.55 15.37 -27.28
CA LEU A 345 -13.85 15.06 -26.04
C LEU A 345 -14.73 15.29 -24.80
N LEU A 346 -15.60 16.31 -24.83
CA LEU A 346 -16.61 16.54 -23.80
C LEU A 346 -17.63 15.40 -23.75
N ALA A 347 -18.05 14.87 -24.89
CA ALA A 347 -18.89 13.68 -24.96
C ALA A 347 -18.15 12.43 -24.45
N ALA A 348 -16.88 12.25 -24.82
CA ALA A 348 -16.05 11.14 -24.37
C ALA A 348 -15.89 11.12 -22.85
N ILE A 349 -15.59 12.28 -22.21
CA ILE A 349 -15.46 12.33 -20.74
C ILE A 349 -16.78 12.10 -20.04
N THR A 350 -17.89 12.57 -20.61
CA THR A 350 -19.24 12.28 -20.08
C THR A 350 -19.50 10.79 -20.10
N LEU A 351 -19.16 10.09 -21.20
CA LEU A 351 -19.28 8.63 -21.28
C LEU A 351 -18.37 7.92 -20.26
N ILE A 352 -17.14 8.38 -20.08
CA ILE A 352 -16.23 7.87 -19.05
C ILE A 352 -16.86 7.99 -17.66
N ASN A 353 -17.44 9.15 -17.33
CA ASN A 353 -18.12 9.38 -16.06
C ASN A 353 -19.35 8.46 -15.88
N VAL A 354 -20.13 8.20 -16.95
CA VAL A 354 -21.22 7.21 -16.92
C VAL A 354 -20.67 5.81 -16.58
N VAL A 355 -19.62 5.36 -17.26
CA VAL A 355 -18.99 4.06 -16.99
C VAL A 355 -18.50 3.99 -15.54
N LEU A 356 -17.86 5.04 -15.02
CA LEU A 356 -17.41 5.09 -13.63
C LEU A 356 -18.58 5.00 -12.64
N VAL A 357 -19.67 5.75 -12.85
CA VAL A 357 -20.87 5.67 -12.00
C VAL A 357 -21.48 4.28 -12.03
N LEU A 358 -21.58 3.65 -13.20
CA LEU A 358 -22.10 2.29 -13.33
C LEU A 358 -21.21 1.27 -12.60
N THR A 359 -19.89 1.39 -12.71
CA THR A 359 -18.96 0.50 -11.99
C THR A 359 -19.05 0.69 -10.47
N TYR A 360 -19.22 1.92 -9.97
CA TYR A 360 -19.49 2.19 -8.56
C TYR A 360 -20.85 1.61 -8.13
N ALA A 361 -21.90 1.75 -8.94
CA ALA A 361 -23.21 1.18 -8.63
C ALA A 361 -23.15 -0.35 -8.51
N ILE A 362 -22.40 -1.03 -9.40
CA ILE A 362 -22.15 -2.47 -9.31
C ILE A 362 -21.39 -2.79 -8.02
N ALA A 363 -20.35 -2.02 -7.66
CA ALA A 363 -19.59 -2.23 -6.43
C ALA A 363 -20.49 -2.08 -5.17
N VAL A 364 -21.38 -1.07 -5.14
CA VAL A 364 -22.38 -0.90 -4.09
C VAL A 364 -23.36 -2.07 -4.06
N ALA A 365 -23.88 -2.51 -5.21
CA ALA A 365 -24.76 -3.67 -5.30
C ALA A 365 -24.10 -4.94 -4.76
N LEU A 366 -22.84 -5.19 -5.10
CA LEU A 366 -22.05 -6.30 -4.54
C LEU A 366 -21.91 -6.19 -3.02
N ALA A 367 -21.72 -4.97 -2.50
CA ALA A 367 -21.60 -4.72 -1.06
C ALA A 367 -22.93 -4.97 -0.30
N LEU A 368 -24.07 -4.74 -0.96
CA LEU A 368 -25.41 -4.88 -0.35
C LEU A 368 -25.98 -6.30 -0.48
N THR A 369 -25.84 -6.92 -1.66
CA THR A 369 -26.52 -8.17 -2.00
C THR A 369 -25.81 -9.41 -1.45
N ARG A 370 -24.49 -9.38 -1.33
CA ARG A 370 -23.72 -10.52 -0.81
C ARG A 370 -23.61 -10.40 0.72
N GLN A 371 -24.39 -11.21 1.44
CA GLN A 371 -24.30 -11.35 2.90
C GLN A 371 -22.90 -11.82 3.37
N VAL A 372 -22.08 -12.30 2.44
CA VAL A 372 -20.77 -12.95 2.68
C VAL A 372 -19.58 -12.05 2.28
N PHE A 373 -19.80 -10.87 1.64
CA PHE A 373 -18.69 -10.02 1.25
C PHE A 373 -18.21 -9.19 2.45
N SER A 374 -17.29 -9.78 3.21
CA SER A 374 -16.53 -9.11 4.27
C SER A 374 -15.05 -9.08 3.87
N PRO A 375 -14.62 -8.02 3.15
CA PRO A 375 -13.24 -7.92 2.71
C PRO A 375 -12.32 -7.56 3.89
N LEU A 376 -11.14 -8.17 3.94
CA LEU A 376 -10.07 -7.85 4.89
C LEU A 376 -9.30 -6.62 4.39
N VAL A 377 -9.88 -5.44 4.57
CA VAL A 377 -9.37 -4.20 3.98
C VAL A 377 -8.29 -3.57 4.82
N THR A 378 -8.41 -3.66 6.15
CA THR A 378 -7.44 -3.12 7.10
C THR A 378 -6.66 -4.23 7.78
N LEU A 379 -5.57 -3.85 8.46
CA LEU A 379 -4.84 -4.77 9.31
C LEU A 379 -5.75 -5.34 10.42
N GLY A 380 -6.55 -4.49 11.06
CA GLY A 380 -7.47 -4.88 12.13
C GLY A 380 -8.53 -5.88 11.67
N ASP A 381 -9.04 -5.78 10.42
CA ASP A 381 -9.96 -6.78 9.86
C ASP A 381 -9.32 -8.17 9.80
N ALA A 382 -8.06 -8.24 9.35
CA ALA A 382 -7.33 -9.49 9.22
C ALA A 382 -7.00 -10.09 10.59
N LEU A 383 -6.43 -9.28 11.50
CA LEU A 383 -6.11 -9.73 12.86
C LEU A 383 -7.37 -10.20 13.59
N SER A 384 -8.47 -9.44 13.52
CA SER A 384 -9.77 -9.83 14.10
C SER A 384 -10.28 -11.16 13.54
N SER A 385 -10.17 -11.36 12.22
CA SER A 385 -10.61 -12.59 11.56
C SER A 385 -9.77 -13.80 11.97
N PHE A 386 -8.43 -13.65 12.02
CA PHE A 386 -7.53 -14.75 12.41
C PHE A 386 -7.56 -15.05 13.92
N LEU A 387 -7.81 -14.05 14.78
CA LEU A 387 -7.97 -14.28 16.23
C LEU A 387 -9.31 -14.95 16.56
N ALA A 388 -10.38 -14.61 15.82
CA ALA A 388 -11.68 -15.27 15.99
C ALA A 388 -11.64 -16.74 15.54
N ASP A 389 -10.94 -17.01 14.42
CA ASP A 389 -10.82 -18.32 13.81
C ASP A 389 -9.39 -18.53 13.27
N PRO A 390 -8.46 -19.09 14.08
CA PRO A 390 -7.08 -19.29 13.70
C PRO A 390 -6.92 -20.23 12.51
N ASP A 391 -5.95 -19.94 11.67
CA ASP A 391 -5.63 -20.72 10.48
C ASP A 391 -4.66 -21.87 10.84
N VAL A 392 -5.12 -23.10 10.62
CA VAL A 392 -4.36 -24.31 10.91
C VAL A 392 -3.09 -24.44 10.06
N SER A 393 -3.06 -23.83 8.88
CA SER A 393 -1.90 -23.90 7.96
C SER A 393 -0.64 -23.18 8.49
N THR A 394 -0.81 -22.28 9.45
CA THR A 394 0.27 -21.48 10.06
C THR A 394 0.41 -21.70 11.56
N GLU A 395 -0.21 -22.77 12.09
CA GLU A 395 -0.11 -23.17 13.49
C GLU A 395 1.36 -23.39 13.89
N ASP A 396 1.71 -22.96 15.10
CA ASP A 396 3.08 -23.01 15.65
C ASP A 396 4.17 -22.29 14.80
N SER A 397 3.79 -21.25 14.07
CA SER A 397 4.72 -20.51 13.19
C SER A 397 4.73 -19.01 13.48
N CYS A 398 4.78 -18.60 14.77
CA CYS A 398 4.64 -17.19 15.18
C CYS A 398 5.75 -16.25 14.66
N LEU A 399 6.93 -16.76 14.31
CA LEU A 399 8.07 -16.02 13.73
C LEU A 399 8.27 -16.28 12.23
N ILE A 400 7.26 -16.81 11.53
CA ILE A 400 7.36 -17.07 10.09
C ILE A 400 7.59 -15.77 9.30
N THR A 401 8.48 -15.84 8.32
CA THR A 401 8.82 -14.71 7.46
C THR A 401 8.26 -14.87 6.05
N LYS A 402 8.05 -13.75 5.35
CA LYS A 402 7.59 -13.78 3.96
C LYS A 402 8.58 -14.49 3.02
N GLU A 403 9.86 -14.46 3.33
CA GLU A 403 10.89 -15.15 2.52
C GLU A 403 10.77 -16.66 2.65
N GLU A 404 10.47 -17.18 3.82
CA GLU A 404 10.23 -18.59 4.07
C GLU A 404 8.96 -19.06 3.36
N ILE A 405 7.88 -18.29 3.46
CA ILE A 405 6.65 -18.55 2.71
C ILE A 405 6.92 -18.63 1.19
N LYS A 406 7.75 -17.73 0.63
CA LYS A 406 8.16 -17.78 -0.78
C LYS A 406 8.95 -19.03 -1.15
N LYS A 407 9.72 -19.58 -0.20
CA LYS A 407 10.50 -20.81 -0.37
C LYS A 407 9.65 -22.08 -0.18
N GLY A 408 8.36 -21.94 0.16
CA GLY A 408 7.47 -23.06 0.41
C GLY A 408 7.59 -23.67 1.81
N LEU A 409 8.27 -23.00 2.74
CA LEU A 409 8.44 -23.44 4.12
C LEU A 409 7.22 -23.05 4.96
N TRP A 410 6.07 -23.64 4.63
CA TRP A 410 4.81 -23.46 5.35
C TRP A 410 4.70 -24.52 6.46
N GLY A 411 4.28 -24.09 7.67
CA GLY A 411 4.00 -25.02 8.76
C GLY A 411 5.23 -25.73 9.30
N ASP A 412 6.41 -25.14 9.14
CA ASP A 412 7.63 -25.60 9.79
C ASP A 412 7.49 -25.35 11.30
N ARG A 413 7.09 -26.41 12.03
CA ARG A 413 6.78 -26.38 13.47
C ARG A 413 8.03 -26.35 14.35
N GLU A 414 9.22 -26.33 13.76
CA GLU A 414 10.46 -26.15 14.52
C GLU A 414 10.51 -24.73 15.09
N GLY A 415 10.71 -24.62 16.39
CA GLY A 415 10.84 -23.34 17.07
C GLY A 415 12.00 -22.52 16.49
N LYS A 416 11.75 -21.25 16.15
CA LYS A 416 12.76 -20.35 15.59
C LYS A 416 13.38 -19.49 16.65
N TYR A 417 14.70 -19.38 16.63
CA TYR A 417 15.43 -18.47 17.50
C TYR A 417 15.21 -17.03 17.08
N TRP A 418 14.85 -16.18 18.02
CA TRP A 418 14.78 -14.75 17.80
C TRP A 418 16.16 -14.12 17.88
N TYR A 419 16.57 -13.41 16.85
CA TYR A 419 17.79 -12.61 16.83
C TYR A 419 17.44 -11.13 16.64
N ALA A 420 18.10 -10.27 17.42
CA ALA A 420 17.91 -8.83 17.29
C ALA A 420 18.22 -8.37 15.87
N LYS A 421 17.25 -7.75 15.22
CA LYS A 421 17.40 -7.19 13.88
C LYS A 421 16.73 -5.82 13.81
N THR A 422 17.54 -4.78 13.73
CA THR A 422 17.02 -3.45 13.44
C THR A 422 16.56 -3.38 11.99
N SER A 423 15.35 -2.89 11.77
CA SER A 423 14.78 -2.72 10.44
C SER A 423 14.43 -1.24 10.22
N ARG A 424 14.64 -0.76 9.00
CA ARG A 424 14.18 0.58 8.57
C ARG A 424 12.93 0.45 7.73
N TRP A 425 12.16 1.53 7.62
CA TRP A 425 10.99 1.57 6.77
C TRP A 425 11.31 1.30 5.30
N PHE A 426 12.55 1.56 4.88
CA PHE A 426 13.05 1.19 3.55
C PHE A 426 12.91 -0.32 3.25
N ASN A 427 13.06 -1.19 4.25
CA ASN A 427 12.97 -2.65 4.10
C ASN A 427 11.52 -3.17 4.04
N VAL A 428 10.54 -2.31 4.37
CA VAL A 428 9.12 -2.70 4.44
C VAL A 428 8.56 -3.01 3.04
N PRO A 429 8.71 -2.16 2.01
CA PRO A 429 8.28 -2.50 0.66
C PRO A 429 9.25 -3.49 -0.01
N SER A 430 8.71 -4.31 -0.90
CA SER A 430 9.55 -5.13 -1.77
C SER A 430 10.28 -4.26 -2.81
N PHE A 431 11.39 -4.77 -3.34
CA PHE A 431 12.15 -4.11 -4.40
C PHE A 431 11.26 -3.68 -5.57
N ASN A 432 10.34 -4.53 -6.02
CA ASN A 432 9.45 -4.21 -7.15
C ASN A 432 8.54 -3.00 -6.83
N ARG A 433 8.07 -2.84 -5.59
CA ARG A 433 7.25 -1.68 -5.20
C ARG A 433 8.07 -0.38 -5.20
N TRP A 434 9.32 -0.44 -4.73
CA TRP A 434 10.25 0.67 -4.82
C TRP A 434 10.58 1.02 -6.29
N ALA A 435 10.82 0.01 -7.13
CA ALA A 435 11.11 0.21 -8.55
C ALA A 435 9.93 0.85 -9.28
N ILE A 436 8.69 0.36 -9.06
CA ILE A 436 7.48 0.97 -9.65
C ILE A 436 7.33 2.42 -9.21
N TRP A 437 7.45 2.70 -7.91
CA TRP A 437 7.34 4.06 -7.41
C TRP A 437 8.44 4.96 -7.98
N PHE A 438 9.68 4.51 -7.99
CA PHE A 438 10.81 5.26 -8.55
C PHE A 438 10.61 5.58 -10.03
N MET A 439 10.16 4.61 -10.83
CA MET A 439 9.89 4.83 -12.25
C MET A 439 8.75 5.83 -12.46
N THR A 440 7.65 5.71 -11.71
CA THR A 440 6.53 6.65 -11.80
C THR A 440 6.89 8.06 -11.30
N TRP A 441 7.90 8.20 -10.44
CA TRP A 441 8.41 9.48 -9.96
C TRP A 441 9.45 10.10 -10.90
N ILE A 442 10.42 9.32 -11.40
CA ILE A 442 11.50 9.85 -12.23
C ILE A 442 11.03 10.30 -13.62
N MET A 443 9.99 9.64 -14.16
CA MET A 443 9.43 10.00 -15.46
C MET A 443 8.85 11.43 -15.48
N PRO A 444 7.93 11.84 -14.58
CA PRO A 444 7.46 13.22 -14.55
C PRO A 444 8.55 14.21 -14.14
N VAL A 445 9.54 13.83 -13.32
CA VAL A 445 10.72 14.66 -13.02
C VAL A 445 11.52 14.94 -14.30
N GLY A 446 11.86 13.90 -15.05
CA GLY A 446 12.60 14.01 -16.29
C GLY A 446 11.85 14.84 -17.35
N LEU A 447 10.53 14.61 -17.47
CA LEU A 447 9.68 15.36 -18.38
C LEU A 447 9.60 16.86 -17.99
N ALA A 448 9.36 17.15 -16.72
CA ALA A 448 9.30 18.55 -16.23
C ALA A 448 10.64 19.27 -16.42
N ALA A 449 11.76 18.59 -16.14
CA ALA A 449 13.10 19.13 -16.34
C ALA A 449 13.40 19.38 -17.83
N ALA A 450 13.04 18.43 -18.71
CA ALA A 450 13.21 18.60 -20.16
C ALA A 450 12.33 19.74 -20.70
N ALA A 451 11.05 19.78 -20.30
CA ALA A 451 10.13 20.86 -20.70
C ALA A 451 10.60 22.24 -20.19
N LEU A 452 11.11 22.28 -18.95
CA LEU A 452 11.71 23.50 -18.38
C LEU A 452 12.93 23.94 -19.18
N ALA A 453 13.83 23.02 -19.52
CA ALA A 453 15.01 23.31 -20.33
C ALA A 453 14.63 23.85 -21.73
N LEU A 454 13.67 23.20 -22.41
CA LEU A 454 13.16 23.63 -23.70
C LEU A 454 12.52 25.02 -23.64
N GLY A 455 11.79 25.35 -22.56
CA GLY A 455 11.16 26.63 -22.34
C GLY A 455 12.14 27.76 -22.00
N ALA A 456 13.31 27.47 -21.44
CA ALA A 456 14.30 28.45 -20.99
C ALA A 456 15.39 28.76 -22.03
N VAL A 457 15.51 28.00 -23.11
CA VAL A 457 16.65 28.09 -24.07
C VAL A 457 16.69 29.40 -24.83
N LYS A 458 15.53 29.95 -25.28
CA LYS A 458 15.51 31.08 -26.21
C LYS A 458 15.62 32.44 -25.54
N GLU A 459 14.97 32.63 -24.38
CA GLU A 459 14.94 33.95 -23.68
C GLU A 459 15.00 33.76 -22.15
N PRO A 460 16.20 33.53 -21.59
CA PRO A 460 16.30 33.17 -20.16
C PRO A 460 15.83 34.26 -19.19
N LYS A 461 15.92 35.54 -19.57
CA LYS A 461 15.56 36.66 -18.68
C LYS A 461 14.04 36.86 -18.56
N GLU A 462 13.29 36.61 -19.63
CA GLU A 462 11.83 36.79 -19.68
C GLU A 462 11.04 35.50 -19.43
N ALA A 463 11.72 34.34 -19.54
CA ALA A 463 11.12 33.03 -19.43
C ALA A 463 10.35 32.79 -18.13
N PHE A 464 10.75 33.44 -17.03
CA PHE A 464 10.14 33.27 -15.70
C PHE A 464 9.18 34.40 -15.30
N THR A 465 8.88 35.35 -16.17
CA THR A 465 8.02 36.51 -15.85
C THR A 465 6.53 36.22 -16.01
N GLY A 466 6.15 35.17 -16.73
CA GLY A 466 4.77 34.82 -17.02
C GLY A 466 4.34 33.47 -16.44
N PHE A 467 3.26 33.47 -15.65
CA PHE A 467 2.64 32.22 -15.19
C PHE A 467 1.63 31.74 -16.24
N GLY A 468 1.83 30.51 -16.77
CA GLY A 468 0.93 29.91 -17.76
C GLY A 468 0.98 30.60 -19.13
N LYS A 469 2.07 31.33 -19.44
CA LYS A 469 2.37 31.87 -20.75
C LYS A 469 3.54 31.13 -21.36
N ALA A 470 3.40 30.73 -22.64
CA ALA A 470 4.46 30.03 -23.33
C ALA A 470 5.62 30.98 -23.61
N ALA A 471 6.80 30.72 -23.05
CA ALA A 471 8.02 31.45 -23.38
C ALA A 471 8.57 31.01 -24.75
N VAL A 472 8.35 29.73 -25.11
CA VAL A 472 8.76 29.15 -26.39
C VAL A 472 7.62 28.29 -26.91
N VAL A 473 7.31 28.47 -28.20
CA VAL A 473 6.33 27.65 -28.92
C VAL A 473 7.06 26.86 -30.01
N TYR A 474 6.85 25.56 -30.04
CA TYR A 474 7.32 24.71 -31.12
C TYR A 474 6.16 24.49 -32.09
N GLU A 475 6.19 25.20 -33.19
CA GLU A 475 5.17 25.12 -34.23
C GLU A 475 5.22 23.76 -34.92
N LEU A 476 4.04 23.22 -35.21
CA LEU A 476 3.86 21.96 -35.91
C LEU A 476 3.38 22.22 -37.34
N PRO A 477 3.59 21.27 -38.27
CA PRO A 477 3.18 21.43 -39.67
C PRO A 477 1.71 21.79 -39.83
N THR A 478 1.40 22.69 -40.74
CA THR A 478 0.03 23.08 -41.08
C THR A 478 -0.81 21.85 -41.48
N GLY A 479 -2.03 21.76 -40.90
CA GLY A 479 -2.94 20.62 -41.10
C GLY A 479 -2.96 19.60 -39.97
N THR A 480 -2.15 19.76 -38.93
CA THR A 480 -2.23 18.92 -37.72
C THR A 480 -3.51 19.22 -36.93
N SER A 481 -4.25 18.17 -36.56
CA SER A 481 -5.49 18.32 -35.78
C SER A 481 -5.20 18.95 -34.40
N ARG A 482 -5.80 20.11 -34.10
CA ARG A 482 -5.69 20.78 -32.79
C ARG A 482 -6.17 19.89 -31.66
N SER A 483 -7.29 19.20 -31.86
CA SER A 483 -7.85 18.24 -30.88
C SER A 483 -6.87 17.09 -30.59
N GLY A 484 -6.22 16.55 -31.62
CA GLY A 484 -5.19 15.53 -31.44
C GLY A 484 -3.99 16.04 -30.64
N LEU A 485 -3.54 17.28 -30.93
CA LEU A 485 -2.46 17.92 -30.19
C LEU A 485 -2.83 18.23 -28.74
N ALA A 486 -4.08 18.61 -28.47
CA ALA A 486 -4.58 18.81 -27.10
C ALA A 486 -4.45 17.51 -26.27
N VAL A 487 -4.82 16.37 -26.87
CA VAL A 487 -4.64 15.05 -26.23
C VAL A 487 -3.16 14.75 -26.01
N VAL A 488 -2.29 15.00 -26.99
CA VAL A 488 -0.83 14.77 -26.85
C VAL A 488 -0.24 15.67 -25.74
N ALA A 489 -0.61 16.95 -25.70
CA ALA A 489 -0.17 17.88 -24.66
C ALA A 489 -0.64 17.48 -23.26
N ALA A 490 -1.78 16.78 -23.16
CA ALA A 490 -2.35 16.29 -21.90
C ALA A 490 -1.82 14.91 -21.48
N LEU A 491 -1.17 14.13 -22.36
CA LEU A 491 -0.63 12.81 -22.00
C LEU A 491 0.25 12.78 -20.74
N PRO A 492 1.07 13.82 -20.45
CA PRO A 492 1.84 13.88 -19.23
C PRO A 492 1.02 13.79 -17.93
N GLN A 493 -0.26 14.15 -17.95
CA GLN A 493 -1.16 14.02 -16.79
C GLN A 493 -1.33 12.56 -16.33
N LEU A 494 -1.21 11.61 -17.27
CA LEU A 494 -1.22 10.18 -16.94
C LEU A 494 -0.08 9.80 -15.99
N LEU A 495 1.11 10.39 -16.18
CA LEU A 495 2.27 10.12 -15.32
C LEU A 495 2.02 10.57 -13.88
N LEU A 496 1.36 11.72 -13.68
CA LEU A 496 0.98 12.21 -12.35
C LEU A 496 -0.11 11.32 -11.71
N GLY A 497 -1.06 10.83 -12.49
CA GLY A 497 -2.04 9.85 -12.03
C GLY A 497 -1.37 8.54 -11.55
N LEU A 498 -0.43 8.01 -12.32
CA LEU A 498 0.35 6.83 -11.92
C LEU A 498 1.24 7.10 -10.70
N LEU A 499 1.83 8.28 -10.60
CA LEU A 499 2.60 8.70 -9.42
C LEU A 499 1.72 8.79 -8.17
N TYR A 500 0.48 9.30 -8.29
CA TYR A 500 -0.49 9.28 -7.19
C TYR A 500 -0.76 7.87 -6.70
N LEU A 501 -1.09 6.95 -7.61
CA LEU A 501 -1.42 5.55 -7.26
C LEU A 501 -0.24 4.82 -6.60
N SER A 502 0.95 4.95 -7.16
CA SER A 502 2.15 4.30 -6.63
C SER A 502 2.58 4.88 -5.28
N SER A 503 2.49 6.21 -5.10
CA SER A 503 2.78 6.89 -3.84
C SER A 503 1.76 6.52 -2.77
N ASN A 504 0.47 6.48 -3.10
CA ASN A 504 -0.58 6.03 -2.19
C ASN A 504 -0.34 4.59 -1.74
N ALA A 505 -0.04 3.66 -2.66
CA ALA A 505 0.23 2.27 -2.34
C ALA A 505 1.48 2.08 -1.46
N LEU A 506 2.54 2.85 -1.73
CA LEU A 506 3.78 2.82 -0.96
C LEU A 506 3.57 3.36 0.47
N LEU A 507 2.97 4.54 0.60
CA LEU A 507 2.67 5.16 1.89
C LEU A 507 1.72 4.28 2.73
N THR A 508 0.68 3.71 2.10
CA THR A 508 -0.22 2.77 2.76
C THR A 508 0.54 1.60 3.40
N LEU A 509 1.51 1.02 2.70
CA LEU A 509 2.31 -0.07 3.21
C LEU A 509 3.23 0.35 4.36
N LEU A 510 3.86 1.53 4.27
CA LEU A 510 4.72 2.08 5.34
C LEU A 510 3.92 2.31 6.63
N TYR A 511 2.76 2.93 6.53
CA TYR A 511 1.90 3.19 7.69
C TYR A 511 1.24 1.93 8.26
N LEU A 512 0.92 0.93 7.41
CA LEU A 512 0.47 -0.37 7.87
C LEU A 512 1.54 -1.09 8.69
N SER A 513 2.79 -1.06 8.24
CA SER A 513 3.92 -1.64 8.98
C SER A 513 4.14 -0.92 10.32
N HIS A 514 4.00 0.40 10.35
CA HIS A 514 4.08 1.16 11.58
C HIS A 514 2.96 0.78 12.55
N GLU A 515 1.71 0.69 12.08
CA GLU A 515 0.57 0.25 12.88
C GLU A 515 0.78 -1.14 13.49
N LEU A 516 1.25 -2.10 12.68
CA LEU A 516 1.54 -3.45 13.15
C LEU A 516 2.67 -3.45 14.20
N SER A 517 3.71 -2.65 13.99
CA SER A 517 4.87 -2.60 14.90
C SER A 517 4.52 -2.04 16.29
N GLN A 518 3.50 -1.21 16.41
CA GLN A 518 3.07 -0.63 17.70
C GLN A 518 2.45 -1.66 18.64
N PHE A 519 1.89 -2.75 18.13
CA PHE A 519 1.32 -3.82 18.96
C PHE A 519 2.36 -4.57 19.81
N THR A 520 3.64 -4.42 19.55
CA THR A 520 4.69 -5.02 20.41
C THR A 520 4.88 -4.23 21.70
N SER A 521 4.64 -2.93 21.68
CA SER A 521 4.86 -2.03 22.83
C SER A 521 3.58 -1.68 23.57
N ASP A 522 2.48 -1.49 22.82
CA ASP A 522 1.27 -0.90 23.34
C ASP A 522 0.08 -1.85 23.24
N LEU A 523 -0.81 -1.79 24.24
CA LEU A 523 -2.12 -2.43 24.21
C LEU A 523 -3.05 -1.55 23.38
N LEU A 524 -3.48 -2.02 22.21
CA LEU A 524 -4.18 -1.21 21.22
C LEU A 524 -5.47 -1.88 20.73
N PRO A 525 -6.53 -1.08 20.47
CA PRO A 525 -7.72 -1.57 19.83
C PRO A 525 -7.46 -1.92 18.36
N LEU A 526 -8.10 -2.98 17.84
CA LEU A 526 -8.07 -3.31 16.44
C LEU A 526 -8.86 -2.28 15.63
N ARG A 527 -8.23 -1.72 14.61
CA ARG A 527 -8.85 -0.75 13.70
C ARG A 527 -9.43 -1.46 12.49
N VAL A 528 -10.75 -1.64 12.49
CA VAL A 528 -11.49 -2.39 11.47
C VAL A 528 -12.12 -1.45 10.42
N SER A 529 -12.38 -1.98 9.23
CA SER A 529 -13.09 -1.25 8.18
C SER A 529 -14.61 -1.32 8.33
N SER A 530 -15.11 -2.24 9.15
CA SER A 530 -16.54 -2.39 9.45
C SER A 530 -17.11 -1.13 10.11
N GLY A 531 -18.33 -0.78 9.76
CA GLY A 531 -19.07 0.31 10.40
C GLY A 531 -19.64 -0.03 11.78
N GLN A 532 -19.54 -1.27 12.19
CA GLN A 532 -19.97 -1.77 13.49
C GLN A 532 -18.79 -2.46 14.17
N PRO A 533 -17.93 -1.69 14.84
CA PRO A 533 -16.84 -2.25 15.62
C PRO A 533 -17.41 -3.04 16.81
N LEU A 534 -16.79 -4.15 17.15
CA LEU A 534 -17.18 -5.01 18.28
C LEU A 534 -16.27 -4.72 19.49
N GLY A 535 -16.86 -4.57 20.66
CA GLY A 535 -16.11 -4.32 21.90
C GLY A 535 -15.28 -3.04 21.83
N SER A 536 -13.97 -3.13 22.05
CA SER A 536 -13.03 -2.00 22.01
C SER A 536 -12.51 -1.67 20.60
N GLN A 537 -12.92 -2.41 19.56
CA GLN A 537 -12.52 -2.11 18.18
C GLN A 537 -12.86 -0.68 17.76
N THR A 538 -12.08 -0.11 16.86
CA THR A 538 -12.34 1.21 16.27
C THR A 538 -12.62 1.09 14.78
N THR A 539 -13.52 1.93 14.24
CA THR A 539 -13.81 1.92 12.80
C THR A 539 -12.92 2.90 12.03
N SER A 540 -12.55 2.55 10.80
CA SER A 540 -11.78 3.39 9.90
C SER A 540 -12.48 3.60 8.56
N LEU A 541 -12.88 4.85 8.28
CA LEU A 541 -13.41 5.24 6.96
C LEU A 541 -12.29 5.36 5.91
N TYR A 542 -11.10 5.79 6.31
CA TYR A 542 -9.95 6.04 5.43
C TYR A 542 -9.07 4.81 5.20
N LEU A 543 -9.57 3.63 5.50
CA LEU A 543 -8.87 2.37 5.39
C LEU A 543 -7.53 2.38 6.16
N THR A 544 -6.43 2.02 5.51
CA THR A 544 -5.10 1.93 6.16
C THR A 544 -4.39 3.27 6.23
N LEU A 545 -4.44 4.08 5.15
CA LEU A 545 -3.68 5.33 5.08
C LEU A 545 -4.29 6.41 6.00
N PRO A 546 -3.51 7.08 6.87
CA PRO A 546 -4.00 8.14 7.75
C PRO A 546 -4.60 9.32 6.98
N ARG A 547 -5.68 9.92 7.54
CA ARG A 547 -6.40 11.05 6.94
C ARG A 547 -5.48 12.20 6.51
N PRO A 548 -4.60 12.74 7.38
CA PRO A 548 -3.75 13.87 7.01
C PRO A 548 -2.84 13.55 5.82
N VAL A 549 -2.26 12.34 5.79
CA VAL A 549 -1.37 11.90 4.70
C VAL A 549 -2.15 11.79 3.38
N SER A 550 -3.36 11.22 3.42
CA SER A 550 -4.24 11.12 2.25
C SER A 550 -4.58 12.50 1.69
N TRP A 551 -4.93 13.47 2.54
CA TRP A 551 -5.24 14.84 2.13
C TRP A 551 -4.02 15.58 1.60
N ILE A 552 -2.86 15.46 2.25
CA ILE A 552 -1.61 16.08 1.78
C ILE A 552 -1.26 15.54 0.39
N LEU A 553 -1.30 14.22 0.20
CA LEU A 553 -1.03 13.61 -1.09
C LEU A 553 -2.04 14.06 -2.16
N PHE A 554 -3.33 14.13 -1.82
CA PHE A 554 -4.39 14.60 -2.71
C PHE A 554 -4.14 16.04 -3.19
N PHE A 555 -3.95 16.98 -2.26
CA PHE A 555 -3.73 18.40 -2.61
C PHE A 555 -2.40 18.62 -3.33
N LEU A 556 -1.35 17.90 -2.93
CA LEU A 556 -0.04 17.99 -3.59
C LEU A 556 -0.14 17.56 -5.05
N VAL A 557 -0.77 16.40 -5.34
CA VAL A 557 -0.90 15.91 -6.71
C VAL A 557 -1.88 16.78 -7.51
N THR A 558 -2.94 17.31 -6.90
CA THR A 558 -3.85 18.26 -7.56
C THR A 558 -3.10 19.53 -7.98
N ALA A 559 -2.26 20.09 -7.11
CA ALA A 559 -1.42 21.23 -7.42
C ALA A 559 -0.43 20.92 -8.55
N MET A 560 0.23 19.75 -8.51
CA MET A 560 1.14 19.31 -9.57
C MET A 560 0.41 19.14 -10.91
N ALA A 561 -0.80 18.57 -10.92
CA ALA A 561 -1.60 18.39 -12.13
C ALA A 561 -2.00 19.75 -12.74
N PHE A 562 -2.41 20.70 -11.91
CA PHE A 562 -2.69 22.07 -12.35
C PHE A 562 -1.44 22.75 -12.91
N LEU A 563 -0.30 22.67 -12.21
CA LEU A 563 0.96 23.26 -12.68
C LEU A 563 1.43 22.64 -14.00
N LEU A 564 1.25 21.35 -14.17
CA LEU A 564 1.58 20.66 -15.42
C LEU A 564 0.70 21.17 -16.58
N SER A 565 -0.60 21.39 -16.34
CA SER A 565 -1.52 21.95 -17.34
C SER A 565 -1.21 23.41 -17.69
N GLN A 566 -0.53 24.14 -16.79
CA GLN A 566 -0.04 25.51 -17.05
C GLN A 566 1.38 25.52 -17.60
N GLY A 567 2.12 24.43 -17.46
CA GLY A 567 3.52 24.31 -17.88
C GLY A 567 3.68 23.84 -19.32
N ILE A 568 2.80 22.95 -19.78
CA ILE A 568 2.76 22.41 -21.15
C ILE A 568 1.41 22.81 -21.76
N LEU A 569 1.45 23.72 -22.71
CA LEU A 569 0.27 24.39 -23.26
C LEU A 569 0.12 24.03 -24.73
N LEU A 570 -1.12 23.86 -25.20
CA LEU A 570 -1.43 23.96 -26.61
C LEU A 570 -1.61 25.43 -26.95
N VAL A 571 -0.76 25.96 -27.81
CA VAL A 571 -0.83 27.33 -28.30
C VAL A 571 -1.36 27.30 -29.74
N SER A 572 -2.43 28.06 -29.99
CA SER A 572 -3.00 28.23 -31.30
C SER A 572 -3.09 29.75 -31.58
N VAL A 573 -2.53 30.19 -32.70
CA VAL A 573 -2.53 31.59 -33.11
C VAL A 573 -3.17 31.70 -34.48
N ASP A 574 -4.23 32.49 -34.56
CA ASP A 574 -4.88 32.87 -35.82
C ASP A 574 -4.26 34.13 -36.39
N GLY A 575 -3.54 34.00 -37.51
CA GLY A 575 -2.90 35.10 -38.24
C GLY A 575 -3.43 35.23 -39.67
N SER A 576 -3.00 36.25 -40.39
CA SER A 576 -3.37 36.54 -41.80
C SER A 576 -3.03 35.41 -42.80
N LYS A 577 -2.11 34.52 -42.46
CA LYS A 577 -1.67 33.37 -43.25
C LYS A 577 -2.34 32.04 -42.88
N GLY A 578 -3.32 32.05 -41.94
CA GLY A 578 -3.96 30.87 -41.41
C GLY A 578 -3.60 30.59 -39.95
N THR A 579 -4.21 29.55 -39.38
CA THR A 579 -4.00 29.17 -37.98
C THR A 579 -2.72 28.35 -37.86
N THR A 580 -1.78 28.81 -37.03
CA THR A 580 -0.60 28.02 -36.61
C THR A 580 -0.86 27.41 -35.25
N THR A 581 -0.50 26.17 -35.07
CA THR A 581 -0.64 25.45 -33.81
C THR A 581 0.70 24.87 -33.37
N GLY A 582 0.96 24.89 -32.07
CA GLY A 582 2.21 24.39 -31.51
C GLY A 582 2.06 24.00 -30.05
N ILE A 583 3.09 23.36 -29.54
CA ILE A 583 3.21 23.07 -28.11
C ILE A 583 4.12 24.14 -27.49
N GLY A 584 3.57 24.84 -26.52
CA GLY A 584 4.27 25.87 -25.76
C GLY A 584 4.70 25.40 -24.38
N PHE A 585 5.82 25.91 -23.91
CA PHE A 585 6.36 25.62 -22.59
C PHE A 585 6.42 26.91 -21.74
N SER A 586 5.84 26.82 -20.52
CA SER A 586 5.89 27.91 -19.54
C SER A 586 6.85 27.53 -18.40
N PRO A 587 8.03 28.13 -18.29
CA PRO A 587 9.06 27.72 -17.34
C PRO A 587 8.70 27.90 -15.88
N LEU A 588 7.96 28.94 -15.49
CA LEU A 588 7.63 29.20 -14.09
C LEU A 588 6.75 28.08 -13.45
N PRO A 589 5.62 27.66 -14.05
CA PRO A 589 4.86 26.51 -13.53
C PRO A 589 5.67 25.21 -13.53
N LEU A 590 6.52 24.97 -14.54
CA LEU A 590 7.37 23.79 -14.62
C LEU A 590 8.44 23.76 -13.53
N LEU A 591 9.02 24.91 -13.17
CA LEU A 591 9.97 25.02 -12.06
C LEU A 591 9.30 24.69 -10.72
N ILE A 592 8.10 25.24 -10.49
CA ILE A 592 7.33 24.97 -9.25
C ILE A 592 6.92 23.48 -9.22
N LEU A 593 6.48 22.91 -10.35
CA LEU A 593 6.16 21.49 -10.47
C LEU A 593 7.37 20.63 -10.12
N LEU A 594 8.54 20.94 -10.67
CA LEU A 594 9.78 20.22 -10.39
C LEU A 594 10.15 20.29 -8.90
N ALA A 595 10.01 21.46 -8.28
CA ALA A 595 10.23 21.63 -6.83
C ALA A 595 9.28 20.76 -6.00
N LEU A 596 7.98 20.68 -6.36
CA LEU A 596 7.01 19.83 -5.66
C LEU A 596 7.28 18.33 -5.86
N LEU A 597 7.71 17.91 -7.06
CA LEU A 597 8.14 16.53 -7.32
C LEU A 597 9.36 16.14 -6.49
N VAL A 598 10.35 17.04 -6.38
CA VAL A 598 11.52 16.82 -5.51
C VAL A 598 11.11 16.77 -4.04
N LEU A 599 10.22 17.66 -3.60
CA LEU A 599 9.70 17.66 -2.22
C LEU A 599 8.99 16.34 -1.88
N LEU A 600 8.16 15.81 -2.79
CA LEU A 600 7.53 14.49 -2.62
C LEU A 600 8.58 13.38 -2.49
N GLY A 601 9.60 13.40 -3.36
CA GLY A 601 10.70 12.42 -3.32
C GLY A 601 11.48 12.47 -2.01
N LEU A 602 11.83 13.67 -1.54
CA LEU A 602 12.51 13.89 -0.25
C LEU A 602 11.64 13.47 0.94
N GLY A 603 10.34 13.75 0.91
CA GLY A 603 9.39 13.31 1.94
C GLY A 603 9.33 11.78 2.08
N ILE A 604 9.21 11.08 0.96
CA ILE A 604 9.17 9.60 0.95
C ILE A 604 10.55 9.02 1.33
N ALA A 605 11.65 9.63 0.89
CA ALA A 605 13.00 9.22 1.29
C ALA A 605 13.21 9.41 2.81
N GLY A 606 12.74 10.54 3.37
CA GLY A 606 12.77 10.80 4.81
C GLY A 606 12.02 9.74 5.61
N LEU A 607 10.81 9.36 5.17
CA LEU A 607 10.04 8.26 5.79
C LEU A 607 10.78 6.91 5.67
N ALA A 608 11.40 6.64 4.52
CA ALA A 608 12.12 5.39 4.30
C ALA A 608 13.34 5.21 5.22
N LEU A 609 14.00 6.30 5.61
CA LEU A 609 15.15 6.28 6.52
C LEU A 609 14.76 6.04 7.99
N ARG A 610 13.48 6.21 8.35
CA ARG A 610 12.97 5.97 9.69
C ARG A 610 13.21 4.51 10.11
N GLN A 611 13.61 4.30 11.36
CA GLN A 611 13.71 2.96 11.95
C GLN A 611 12.31 2.46 12.35
N VAL A 612 12.07 1.17 12.20
CA VAL A 612 10.94 0.51 12.84
C VAL A 612 11.23 0.48 14.34
N ASP A 613 10.24 0.85 15.15
CA ASP A 613 10.38 1.05 16.59
C ASP A 613 11.13 -0.12 17.26
N PRO A 614 12.29 0.11 17.92
CA PRO A 614 13.16 -0.96 18.42
C PRO A 614 12.72 -1.47 19.80
N ARG A 615 11.47 -1.29 20.21
CA ARG A 615 10.97 -1.67 21.54
C ARG A 615 10.80 -3.17 21.64
N GLY A 616 11.83 -3.85 22.06
CA GLY A 616 11.84 -5.20 22.56
C GLY A 616 12.77 -5.25 23.77
N SER A 617 12.57 -6.22 24.68
CA SER A 617 13.32 -6.32 25.91
C SER A 617 14.82 -6.40 25.63
N VAL A 618 15.53 -5.59 26.36
CA VAL A 618 16.96 -5.37 26.23
C VAL A 618 17.65 -6.14 27.34
N GLU A 619 18.24 -7.26 27.03
CA GLU A 619 19.28 -7.84 27.85
C GLU A 619 20.62 -7.21 27.42
N GLY A 620 21.21 -6.35 28.26
CA GLY A 620 22.51 -5.73 27.99
C GLY A 620 22.52 -4.39 27.26
N GLY A 621 21.37 -3.71 27.09
CA GLY A 621 21.31 -2.32 26.58
C GLY A 621 21.29 -2.17 25.06
N GLU A 622 21.24 -3.26 24.27
CA GLU A 622 21.07 -3.21 22.82
C GLU A 622 19.62 -3.44 22.39
N PRO A 623 19.10 -2.70 21.38
CA PRO A 623 17.73 -2.86 20.93
C PRO A 623 17.50 -4.25 20.32
N ALA A 624 16.54 -4.99 20.87
CA ALA A 624 16.20 -6.35 20.42
C ALA A 624 15.52 -6.42 19.04
N GLY A 625 15.23 -5.28 18.41
CA GLY A 625 14.44 -5.19 17.17
C GLY A 625 12.95 -5.43 17.41
N ASN A 626 12.13 -5.18 16.39
CA ASN A 626 10.69 -5.38 16.46
C ASN A 626 10.28 -6.66 15.71
N PRO A 627 9.73 -7.68 16.39
CA PRO A 627 9.33 -8.94 15.77
C PRO A 627 8.14 -8.79 14.80
N LEU A 628 7.33 -7.75 14.96
CA LEU A 628 6.24 -7.44 14.04
C LEU A 628 6.66 -6.59 12.84
N ALA A 629 7.92 -6.19 12.73
CA ALA A 629 8.43 -5.46 11.57
C ALA A 629 8.16 -6.25 10.28
N LEU A 630 7.47 -5.62 9.33
CA LEU A 630 7.27 -6.20 8.01
C LEU A 630 8.53 -6.04 7.16
N VAL A 631 8.89 -7.08 6.43
CA VAL A 631 9.98 -7.05 5.44
C VAL A 631 9.45 -7.60 4.12
N GLY A 632 9.66 -6.83 3.05
CA GLY A 632 9.25 -7.24 1.70
C GLY A 632 7.74 -7.17 1.41
N GLY A 633 6.95 -6.47 2.22
CA GLY A 633 5.51 -6.24 2.07
C GLY A 633 4.65 -7.14 2.94
N THR A 634 3.33 -6.94 2.90
CA THR A 634 2.34 -7.74 3.64
C THR A 634 2.26 -9.17 3.08
N CYS A 635 1.81 -10.09 3.94
CA CYS A 635 1.59 -11.49 3.59
C CYS A 635 0.54 -12.07 4.54
N SER A 636 -0.56 -12.59 4.01
CA SER A 636 -1.65 -13.14 4.82
C SER A 636 -1.16 -14.28 5.73
N ALA A 637 -0.28 -15.15 5.25
CA ALA A 637 0.28 -16.24 6.04
C ALA A 637 1.19 -15.78 7.19
N VAL A 638 1.93 -14.67 6.99
CA VAL A 638 2.73 -14.07 8.07
C VAL A 638 1.83 -13.44 9.14
N LEU A 639 0.73 -12.80 8.74
CA LEU A 639 -0.24 -12.23 9.68
C LEU A 639 -0.99 -13.31 10.43
N SER A 640 -1.42 -14.36 9.74
CA SER A 640 -2.09 -15.53 10.30
C SER A 640 -1.20 -16.23 11.34
N GLY A 641 0.08 -16.50 11.01
CA GLY A 641 1.04 -17.13 11.91
C GLY A 641 1.33 -16.36 13.20
N ARG A 642 0.94 -15.08 13.27
CA ARG A 642 1.05 -14.24 14.48
C ARG A 642 -0.24 -14.20 15.30
N CYS A 643 -1.33 -14.83 14.84
CA CYS A 643 -2.67 -14.77 15.40
C CYS A 643 -3.15 -16.16 15.83
N HIS A 644 -2.59 -16.70 16.89
CA HIS A 644 -3.03 -17.99 17.43
C HIS A 644 -3.88 -17.79 18.68
N ARG A 645 -4.81 -18.71 18.91
CA ARG A 645 -5.70 -18.63 20.06
C ARG A 645 -4.97 -19.03 21.34
N VAL A 646 -4.99 -18.16 22.34
CA VAL A 646 -4.55 -18.48 23.70
C VAL A 646 -5.60 -19.37 24.35
N PRO A 647 -5.25 -20.55 24.87
CA PRO A 647 -6.20 -21.39 25.63
C PRO A 647 -6.88 -20.61 26.73
N ARG A 648 -8.20 -20.69 26.84
CA ARG A 648 -9.06 -20.02 27.86
C ARG A 648 -9.18 -18.49 27.67
N GLU A 649 -8.80 -17.92 26.54
CA GLU A 649 -9.05 -16.55 26.18
C GLU A 649 -10.02 -16.52 24.99
N GLY A 650 -11.29 -16.18 25.24
CA GLY A 650 -12.32 -16.03 24.21
C GLY A 650 -12.60 -14.58 23.90
N GLY A 651 -12.92 -14.24 22.64
CA GLY A 651 -13.31 -12.88 22.25
C GLY A 651 -12.15 -11.89 22.19
N VAL A 652 -10.91 -12.36 22.07
CA VAL A 652 -9.70 -11.54 21.98
C VAL A 652 -9.80 -10.51 20.85
N GLU A 653 -10.45 -10.90 19.75
CA GLU A 653 -10.70 -10.04 18.60
C GLU A 653 -11.52 -8.78 18.91
N THR A 654 -12.22 -8.75 20.05
CA THR A 654 -13.04 -7.62 20.47
C THR A 654 -12.38 -6.75 21.55
N LEU A 655 -11.21 -7.14 22.01
CA LEU A 655 -10.47 -6.45 23.09
C LEU A 655 -9.38 -5.54 22.52
N GLU A 656 -8.81 -4.69 23.36
CA GLU A 656 -7.49 -4.14 23.10
C GLU A 656 -6.47 -5.26 23.21
N VAL A 657 -5.53 -5.33 22.28
CA VAL A 657 -4.57 -6.44 22.20
C VAL A 657 -3.14 -5.94 22.13
N ARG A 658 -2.24 -6.72 22.73
CA ARG A 658 -0.79 -6.59 22.57
C ARG A 658 -0.22 -7.91 22.06
N TRP A 659 0.81 -7.85 21.22
CA TRP A 659 1.52 -9.02 20.77
C TRP A 659 2.74 -9.29 21.64
N GLY A 660 2.91 -10.52 22.10
CA GLY A 660 4.05 -10.92 22.91
C GLY A 660 3.99 -12.38 23.31
N VAL A 661 4.89 -12.77 24.21
CA VAL A 661 5.04 -14.16 24.68
C VAL A 661 3.91 -14.49 25.65
N VAL A 662 3.09 -15.47 25.30
CA VAL A 662 1.98 -15.98 26.12
C VAL A 662 2.34 -17.28 26.82
N ARG A 663 3.34 -18.00 26.30
CA ARG A 663 3.89 -19.23 26.89
C ARG A 663 5.41 -19.20 26.76
N GLU A 664 6.09 -19.22 27.90
CA GLU A 664 7.54 -19.37 27.93
C GLU A 664 7.97 -20.77 27.49
N GLY A 665 9.07 -20.85 26.76
CA GLY A 665 9.71 -22.12 26.44
C GLY A 665 10.40 -22.71 27.67
N VAL A 666 10.19 -24.00 27.91
CA VAL A 666 10.82 -24.73 29.04
C VAL A 666 11.68 -25.86 28.48
N GLY A 667 12.96 -25.85 28.79
CA GLY A 667 13.92 -26.84 28.30
C GLY A 667 14.12 -26.76 26.78
N MET A 668 13.80 -27.85 26.08
CA MET A 668 13.89 -27.93 24.60
C MET A 668 12.59 -27.45 23.90
N ASN A 669 11.53 -27.16 24.64
CA ASN A 669 10.26 -26.69 24.06
C ASN A 669 10.33 -25.21 23.75
N ALA A 670 9.97 -24.84 22.53
CA ALA A 670 9.88 -23.43 22.12
C ALA A 670 8.79 -22.68 22.89
N GLY A 671 9.00 -21.41 23.14
CA GLY A 671 7.97 -20.49 23.61
C GLY A 671 6.92 -20.23 22.53
N HIS A 672 5.83 -19.55 22.88
CA HIS A 672 4.81 -19.16 21.91
C HIS A 672 4.43 -17.71 22.11
N ALA A 673 4.36 -16.95 21.01
CA ALA A 673 4.01 -15.54 20.99
C ALA A 673 2.81 -15.30 20.08
N THR A 674 1.82 -14.53 20.57
CA THR A 674 0.60 -14.19 19.83
C THR A 674 -0.02 -12.90 20.37
N PHE A 675 -1.11 -12.45 19.76
CA PHE A 675 -1.94 -11.36 20.28
C PHE A 675 -2.80 -11.84 21.45
N SER A 676 -2.85 -11.04 22.51
CA SER A 676 -3.66 -11.30 23.70
C SER A 676 -4.17 -9.98 24.30
N GLY A 677 -5.37 -10.00 24.89
CA GLY A 677 -5.92 -8.92 25.70
C GLY A 677 -5.37 -8.92 27.13
N ARG A 678 -4.60 -9.96 27.52
CA ARG A 678 -3.95 -10.09 28.82
C ARG A 678 -2.50 -9.62 28.73
N PRO A 679 -1.85 -9.32 29.86
CA PRO A 679 -0.44 -9.01 29.90
C PRO A 679 0.39 -10.14 29.25
N VAL A 680 1.25 -9.78 28.31
CA VAL A 680 2.15 -10.70 27.60
C VAL A 680 3.60 -10.31 27.89
N GLY A 681 4.49 -11.32 27.89
CA GLY A 681 5.93 -11.11 28.03
C GLY A 681 6.56 -10.56 26.74
N ASP A 682 7.72 -9.91 26.88
CA ASP A 682 8.50 -9.48 25.72
C ASP A 682 9.28 -10.65 25.11
N ILE A 683 9.50 -10.60 23.82
CA ILE A 683 10.32 -11.59 23.14
C ILE A 683 11.80 -11.42 23.50
N MET A 684 12.49 -12.50 23.85
CA MET A 684 13.89 -12.49 24.25
C MET A 684 14.83 -12.96 23.15
N VAL A 685 15.92 -12.27 22.98
CA VAL A 685 16.98 -12.64 22.01
C VAL A 685 17.63 -13.98 22.42
N GLY A 686 17.88 -14.85 21.44
CA GLY A 686 18.48 -16.16 21.67
C GLY A 686 17.54 -17.24 22.19
N ARG A 687 16.23 -16.95 22.35
CA ARG A 687 15.21 -17.96 22.67
C ARG A 687 14.45 -18.40 21.42
N ALA A 688 13.98 -19.64 21.43
CA ALA A 688 13.19 -20.22 20.36
C ALA A 688 11.68 -20.02 20.62
N TYR A 689 10.94 -19.66 19.57
CA TYR A 689 9.49 -19.49 19.59
C TYR A 689 8.85 -20.20 18.39
N SER A 690 7.71 -20.85 18.61
CA SER A 690 6.92 -21.57 17.60
C SER A 690 5.46 -21.11 17.58
#